data_71f3381ffeb2c2aa427f033734f7ffdd
#
_entry.id   71f3381ffeb2c2aa427f033734f7ffdd
#
_cell.length_a   1.000
_cell.length_b   1.000
_cell.length_c   1.000
_cell.angle_alpha   90.00
_cell.angle_beta   90.00
_cell.angle_gamma   90.00
#
_symmetry.space_group_name_H-M   'P 1'
#
loop_
_entity.id
_entity.type
_entity.pdbx_description
1 polymer ?
#
loop_
_entity_poly.entity_id
_entity_poly.type
_entity_poly.pdbx_seq_one_letter_code
_entity_poly.pdbx_strand_id
1 'polypeptide(L)'
;MYRFSTLGLALIAVWMLGLAPVRAQDIGPAKEELREPQKIYSPYVERTVANKNFAEGLYWGDTHLHTAYSTDAGMIGNRLGPEEAYRFARGEEVITSSGQRARIIRPLDFLVVSDHAENLGLSPMIAESNADLLKSEWGKKFYDLVKAGEGYEAFRLWGAEALAKNTDLIKSPKMQRTVWDRQIAAAEKFNEPGRFTAFIGYEWTSINNMEKPSNLHRVVIFKDGADKTSQVLPFSTFDSPDPEKLWEAMATYEAKTGGSVLAIPHNGNLSNGLMFSVDRLNGKPIDEQYAETRMRWEPLYEVTQIKGDGEAHSKLSPTDEFADYGTWDKADIAGFKAKEDGMLPYEYARTALQVGLQQHKKTGANPFKFGMIGSTDSHTSLASTRDENFWGKMPTAEPSPDRYKHYVIQALGGDDSLSTFEYETLASGLAGVWARENTREALFDAMQKKETYATTGTRIVVRFFGGWDYDEDDVFRPDAVSIGYDKGVPMGGDLPNAPEGKQAPVFMVGALKDAWSGNLDRIQIVKGWVDDNGERQERIYDVAVSDGRKIDEDGRTKAVVGNTVDVKNATYLNNIGDAELRAVWTDPDFSPDHPAVYYARVLEIPTPTWQAHDAKFFGTTMPARVPLSHQERAYTSPIWYTFSN
;
A
#
# COMPACT_ATOMS: atom_id res chain seq x y z
N MET A 1 52.66 68.87 13.71
CA MET A 1 52.18 69.02 12.32
C MET A 1 51.98 67.65 11.74
N TYR A 2 50.81 67.21 11.68
CA TYR A 2 50.16 66.39 10.63
C TYR A 2 48.74 66.09 11.07
N ARG A 3 47.80 66.70 10.38
CA ARG A 3 46.36 66.41 10.47
C ARG A 3 46.14 65.13 9.71
N PHE A 4 45.63 64.09 10.36
CA PHE A 4 45.00 62.97 9.69
C PHE A 4 43.50 63.13 9.79
N SER A 5 42.87 63.08 8.64
CA SER A 5 41.49 63.38 8.40
C SER A 5 40.54 62.27 8.91
N THR A 6 39.53 62.68 9.58
CA THR A 6 38.38 61.90 10.11
C THR A 6 37.41 61.45 9.03
N LEU A 7 37.87 61.07 7.84
CA LEU A 7 36.97 60.63 6.72
C LEU A 7 36.97 59.12 6.48
N GLY A 8 37.73 58.36 7.25
CA GLY A 8 37.81 56.90 7.03
C GLY A 8 36.84 56.03 7.84
N LEU A 9 36.18 56.58 8.88
CA LEU A 9 35.31 55.80 9.76
C LEU A 9 33.81 55.87 9.44
N ALA A 10 33.41 56.79 8.56
CA ALA A 10 32.00 56.92 8.18
C ALA A 10 31.54 55.95 7.06
N LEU A 11 32.48 55.42 6.28
CA LEU A 11 32.14 54.50 5.16
C LEU A 11 32.05 53.01 5.55
N ILE A 12 32.58 52.63 6.72
CA ILE A 12 32.50 51.26 7.22
C ILE A 12 31.16 51.03 7.98
N ALA A 13 30.57 52.08 8.56
CA ALA A 13 29.31 51.97 9.29
C ALA A 13 28.07 51.83 8.37
N VAL A 14 28.18 52.27 7.12
CA VAL A 14 27.04 52.18 6.14
C VAL A 14 26.93 50.79 5.49
N TRP A 15 28.00 50.00 5.48
CA TRP A 15 28.01 48.64 4.91
C TRP A 15 27.56 47.54 5.89
N MET A 16 27.47 47.83 7.19
CA MET A 16 26.97 46.87 8.16
C MET A 16 25.47 46.99 8.45
N LEU A 17 24.80 47.97 7.87
CA LEU A 17 23.34 48.12 7.99
C LEU A 17 22.56 47.47 6.83
N GLY A 18 23.24 46.85 5.86
CA GLY A 18 22.64 46.25 4.66
C GLY A 18 22.53 44.73 4.65
N LEU A 19 23.00 44.03 5.69
CA LEU A 19 22.83 42.60 5.85
C LEU A 19 21.96 42.29 7.09
N ALA A 20 20.74 42.79 7.11
CA ALA A 20 19.74 42.10 7.86
C ALA A 20 19.63 40.69 7.26
N PRO A 21 19.80 39.61 8.01
CA PRO A 21 19.48 38.28 7.49
C PRO A 21 18.06 38.39 6.97
N VAL A 22 17.85 38.03 5.73
CA VAL A 22 16.53 37.67 5.24
C VAL A 22 16.09 36.52 6.13
N ARG A 23 15.45 36.81 7.24
CA ARG A 23 14.70 35.82 7.96
C ARG A 23 13.68 35.33 6.94
N ALA A 24 13.83 34.07 6.52
CA ALA A 24 12.70 33.35 5.96
C ALA A 24 11.53 33.75 6.86
N GLN A 25 10.46 34.27 6.28
CA GLN A 25 9.25 34.56 7.07
C GLN A 25 8.94 33.28 7.80
N ASP A 26 9.20 33.28 9.09
CA ASP A 26 8.66 32.29 9.99
C ASP A 26 7.15 32.52 9.94
N ILE A 27 6.49 31.70 9.12
CA ILE A 27 5.03 31.69 9.03
C ILE A 27 4.49 31.08 10.32
N GLY A 28 5.06 31.27 11.44
CA GLY A 28 4.67 30.77 12.74
C GLY A 28 3.63 29.65 12.76
N PRO A 29 3.42 28.91 13.79
CA PRO A 29 2.36 27.92 13.84
C PRO A 29 1.03 28.60 13.47
N ALA A 30 0.26 27.98 12.56
CA ALA A 30 -1.07 28.46 12.22
C ALA A 30 -1.81 28.83 13.51
N LYS A 31 -2.40 30.03 13.53
CA LYS A 31 -3.16 30.49 14.70
C LYS A 31 -4.13 29.40 15.11
N GLU A 32 -4.30 29.21 16.40
CA GLU A 32 -5.19 28.18 16.98
C GLU A 32 -6.62 28.28 16.43
N GLU A 33 -7.07 29.49 16.12
CA GLU A 33 -8.33 29.81 15.43
C GLU A 33 -8.46 29.19 14.02
N LEU A 34 -7.33 28.85 13.36
CA LEU A 34 -7.31 28.13 12.09
C LEU A 34 -7.24 26.60 12.29
N ARG A 35 -7.13 26.14 13.55
CA ARG A 35 -7.11 24.71 13.91
C ARG A 35 -8.48 24.19 14.35
N GLU A 36 -9.45 25.07 14.60
CA GLU A 36 -10.83 24.63 14.75
C GLU A 36 -11.21 23.86 13.48
N PRO A 37 -11.90 22.71 13.57
CA PRO A 37 -12.48 22.07 12.41
C PRO A 37 -13.49 23.05 11.84
N GLN A 38 -12.99 23.99 11.04
CA GLN A 38 -13.86 24.83 10.25
C GLN A 38 -14.69 23.86 9.45
N LYS A 39 -16.01 23.99 9.54
CA LYS A 39 -16.89 23.48 8.50
C LYS A 39 -16.16 23.76 7.20
N ILE A 40 -15.70 22.71 6.53
CA ILE A 40 -14.92 22.86 5.31
C ILE A 40 -15.81 23.65 4.38
N TYR A 41 -15.53 24.94 4.33
CA TYR A 41 -16.26 25.83 3.46
C TYR A 41 -15.63 25.69 2.10
N SER A 42 -16.26 24.93 1.26
CA SER A 42 -16.00 25.00 -0.17
C SER A 42 -17.28 25.40 -0.88
N PRO A 43 -17.52 26.71 -1.06
CA PRO A 43 -18.64 27.15 -1.88
C PRO A 43 -18.49 26.70 -3.34
N TYR A 44 -17.27 26.30 -3.73
CA TYR A 44 -17.02 25.68 -5.02
C TYR A 44 -17.43 24.21 -5.01
N VAL A 45 -17.12 23.45 -3.96
CA VAL A 45 -17.54 22.07 -3.85
C VAL A 45 -19.07 21.97 -3.74
N GLU A 46 -19.71 22.83 -2.95
CA GLU A 46 -21.18 22.85 -2.88
C GLU A 46 -21.83 23.30 -4.20
N ARG A 47 -21.21 24.19 -4.98
CA ARG A 47 -21.77 24.68 -6.24
C ARG A 47 -21.47 23.78 -7.45
N THR A 48 -20.28 23.19 -7.50
CA THR A 48 -19.88 22.28 -8.60
C THR A 48 -20.32 20.85 -8.36
N VAL A 49 -20.43 20.42 -7.09
CA VAL A 49 -20.81 19.06 -6.69
C VAL A 49 -22.31 18.95 -6.35
N ALA A 50 -23.03 20.07 -6.24
CA ALA A 50 -24.47 20.06 -5.92
C ALA A 50 -25.32 19.17 -6.84
N ASN A 51 -24.80 18.77 -7.99
CA ASN A 51 -25.44 17.84 -8.92
C ASN A 51 -24.57 16.64 -9.34
N LYS A 52 -23.32 16.51 -8.84
CA LYS A 52 -22.39 15.44 -9.27
C LYS A 52 -21.68 14.87 -8.05
N ASN A 53 -22.05 13.66 -7.70
CA ASN A 53 -21.58 12.97 -6.50
C ASN A 53 -20.33 12.10 -6.80
N PHE A 54 -19.27 12.69 -7.35
CA PHE A 54 -18.06 11.99 -7.70
C PHE A 54 -16.78 12.58 -7.06
N ALA A 55 -15.73 11.79 -7.02
CA ALA A 55 -14.45 12.11 -6.41
C ALA A 55 -13.57 12.92 -7.35
N GLU A 56 -13.16 14.13 -6.95
CA GLU A 56 -12.25 15.00 -7.74
C GLU A 56 -10.83 15.04 -7.16
N GLY A 57 -10.67 14.83 -5.85
CA GLY A 57 -9.38 14.86 -5.16
C GLY A 57 -8.66 13.53 -5.19
N LEU A 58 -7.36 13.54 -5.50
CA LEU A 58 -6.49 12.38 -5.37
C LEU A 58 -5.64 12.55 -4.11
N TYR A 59 -5.72 11.57 -3.20
CA TYR A 59 -5.01 11.57 -1.94
C TYR A 59 -4.05 10.40 -1.87
N TRP A 60 -2.82 10.69 -1.46
CA TRP A 60 -1.72 9.75 -1.38
C TRP A 60 -1.43 9.35 0.06
N GLY A 61 -1.35 8.07 0.32
CA GLY A 61 -1.11 7.62 1.68
C GLY A 61 -0.58 6.21 1.78
N ASP A 62 -0.53 5.76 3.03
CA ASP A 62 -0.12 4.42 3.40
C ASP A 62 -1.13 3.83 4.38
N THR A 63 -1.68 2.67 4.07
CA THR A 63 -2.66 1.98 4.91
C THR A 63 -2.04 0.94 5.84
N HIS A 64 -0.70 0.74 5.77
CA HIS A 64 -0.05 -0.36 6.46
C HIS A 64 1.37 0.03 6.93
N LEU A 65 1.45 0.57 8.15
CA LEU A 65 2.72 0.98 8.75
C LEU A 65 2.83 0.51 10.19
N HIS A 66 3.99 -0.08 10.54
CA HIS A 66 4.31 -0.52 11.89
C HIS A 66 5.23 0.44 12.61
N THR A 67 5.01 0.57 13.92
CA THR A 67 5.83 1.37 14.82
C THR A 67 6.50 0.49 15.88
N ALA A 68 7.18 1.10 16.85
CA ALA A 68 7.70 0.38 18.00
C ALA A 68 6.60 -0.30 18.86
N TYR A 69 5.32 -0.04 18.56
CA TYR A 69 4.20 -0.69 19.26
C TYR A 69 3.92 -2.10 18.73
N SER A 70 4.29 -2.39 17.49
CA SER A 70 4.33 -3.76 16.97
C SER A 70 5.38 -4.58 17.71
N THR A 71 5.01 -5.78 18.12
CA THR A 71 5.87 -6.63 18.95
C THR A 71 7.19 -6.97 18.25
N ASP A 72 7.13 -7.33 16.97
CA ASP A 72 8.30 -7.66 16.15
C ASP A 72 9.17 -6.42 15.86
N ALA A 73 8.59 -5.35 15.33
CA ALA A 73 9.33 -4.13 14.99
C ALA A 73 10.06 -3.57 16.21
N GLY A 74 9.38 -3.48 17.36
CA GLY A 74 9.97 -2.96 18.58
C GLY A 74 11.01 -3.88 19.20
N MET A 75 10.84 -5.21 19.17
CA MET A 75 11.84 -6.18 19.63
C MET A 75 13.10 -6.15 18.75
N ILE A 76 12.94 -6.08 17.43
CA ILE A 76 14.05 -6.05 16.46
C ILE A 76 14.78 -4.68 16.46
N GLY A 77 14.24 -3.67 17.15
CA GLY A 77 14.99 -2.45 17.41
C GLY A 77 14.31 -1.15 17.00
N ASN A 78 13.07 -1.17 16.50
CA ASN A 78 12.35 0.08 16.26
C ASN A 78 12.11 0.83 17.59
N ARG A 79 12.44 2.12 17.59
CA ARG A 79 12.29 3.02 18.75
C ARG A 79 11.29 4.14 18.53
N LEU A 80 10.76 4.26 17.30
CA LEU A 80 9.83 5.31 16.91
C LEU A 80 8.39 4.83 17.15
N GLY A 81 7.62 5.66 17.82
CA GLY A 81 6.20 5.40 18.08
C GLY A 81 5.28 5.97 17.00
N PRO A 82 3.95 5.88 17.22
CA PRO A 82 2.96 6.42 16.29
C PRO A 82 3.10 7.93 16.03
N GLU A 83 3.51 8.72 17.02
CA GLU A 83 3.68 10.17 16.83
C GLU A 83 4.80 10.49 15.84
N GLU A 84 5.96 9.82 15.92
CA GLU A 84 7.06 9.97 14.98
C GLU A 84 6.64 9.52 13.58
N ALA A 85 5.85 8.45 13.47
CA ALA A 85 5.32 7.96 12.20
C ALA A 85 4.43 9.02 11.51
N TYR A 86 3.50 9.62 12.24
CA TYR A 86 2.67 10.71 11.70
C TYR A 86 3.49 11.97 11.36
N ARG A 87 4.47 12.33 12.19
CA ARG A 87 5.37 13.47 11.92
C ARG A 87 6.16 13.25 10.63
N PHE A 88 6.75 12.06 10.46
CA PHE A 88 7.47 11.71 9.24
C PHE A 88 6.54 11.77 8.02
N ALA A 89 5.37 11.14 8.07
CA ALA A 89 4.40 11.13 6.98
C ALA A 89 3.97 12.55 6.57
N ARG A 90 3.90 13.48 7.52
CA ARG A 90 3.59 14.90 7.29
C ARG A 90 4.77 15.73 6.76
N GLY A 91 5.94 15.11 6.56
CA GLY A 91 7.15 15.76 6.04
C GLY A 91 8.00 16.43 7.11
N GLU A 92 7.78 16.15 8.39
CA GLU A 92 8.66 16.60 9.46
C GLU A 92 9.92 15.72 9.53
N GLU A 93 11.01 16.29 10.02
CA GLU A 93 12.23 15.53 10.29
C GLU A 93 12.08 14.73 11.59
N VAL A 94 12.51 13.47 11.56
CA VAL A 94 12.60 12.58 12.72
C VAL A 94 14.01 12.00 12.83
N ILE A 95 14.37 11.53 14.01
CA ILE A 95 15.60 10.76 14.22
C ILE A 95 15.23 9.28 14.18
N THR A 96 15.84 8.52 13.28
CA THR A 96 15.57 7.10 13.09
C THR A 96 16.08 6.25 14.27
N SER A 97 15.72 4.97 14.28
CA SER A 97 16.17 4.03 15.32
C SER A 97 17.70 3.86 15.34
N SER A 98 18.38 4.02 14.22
CA SER A 98 19.85 4.01 14.12
C SER A 98 20.50 5.38 14.39
N GLY A 99 19.72 6.42 14.67
CA GLY A 99 20.20 7.76 14.97
C GLY A 99 20.40 8.68 13.75
N GLN A 100 19.94 8.30 12.58
CA GLN A 100 19.99 9.10 11.37
C GLN A 100 18.87 10.15 11.34
N ARG A 101 19.07 11.26 10.63
CA ARG A 101 18.02 12.25 10.36
C ARG A 101 17.25 11.81 9.13
N ALA A 102 15.95 11.55 9.29
CA ALA A 102 15.05 11.12 8.23
C ALA A 102 13.95 12.14 7.98
N ARG A 103 13.63 12.32 6.71
CA ARG A 103 12.50 13.12 6.26
C ARG A 103 11.97 12.54 4.97
N ILE A 104 10.64 12.40 4.86
CA ILE A 104 10.03 12.04 3.58
C ILE A 104 10.13 13.21 2.60
N ILE A 105 10.48 12.92 1.35
CA ILE A 105 10.66 13.95 0.32
C ILE A 105 9.32 14.63 -0.03
N ARG A 106 8.24 13.86 -0.11
CA ARG A 106 6.87 14.36 -0.39
C ARG A 106 5.93 13.86 0.71
N PRO A 107 5.35 14.77 1.52
CA PRO A 107 4.38 14.39 2.56
C PRO A 107 3.23 13.54 2.01
N LEU A 108 2.71 12.65 2.83
CA LEU A 108 1.49 11.92 2.58
C LEU A 108 0.27 12.76 2.96
N ASP A 109 -0.89 12.43 2.38
CA ASP A 109 -2.17 13.04 2.71
C ASP A 109 -2.90 12.28 3.82
N PHE A 110 -2.60 10.98 3.97
CA PHE A 110 -3.14 10.15 5.04
C PHE A 110 -2.19 9.02 5.44
N LEU A 111 -2.40 8.47 6.65
CA LEU A 111 -1.64 7.34 7.17
C LEU A 111 -2.51 6.49 8.10
N VAL A 112 -2.36 5.18 8.02
CA VAL A 112 -2.81 4.23 9.03
C VAL A 112 -1.60 3.65 9.74
N VAL A 113 -1.45 3.90 11.03
CA VAL A 113 -0.57 3.11 11.89
C VAL A 113 -1.31 1.84 12.25
N SER A 114 -0.82 0.70 11.79
CA SER A 114 -1.49 -0.60 11.86
C SER A 114 -0.66 -1.63 12.63
N ASP A 115 -0.17 -1.25 13.79
CA ASP A 115 0.63 -2.15 14.63
C ASP A 115 -0.10 -3.48 14.90
N HIS A 116 0.67 -4.57 14.98
CA HIS A 116 0.13 -5.92 15.24
C HIS A 116 -0.73 -5.97 16.50
N ALA A 117 -1.91 -6.60 16.42
CA ALA A 117 -2.79 -6.81 17.57
C ALA A 117 -2.19 -7.80 18.58
N GLU A 118 -1.33 -8.69 18.11
CA GLU A 118 -0.71 -9.75 18.86
C GLU A 118 0.31 -9.22 19.85
N ASN A 119 -0.08 -9.20 21.14
CA ASN A 119 0.66 -8.59 22.25
C ASN A 119 0.98 -7.08 22.00
N LEU A 120 0.05 -6.34 21.40
CA LEU A 120 0.16 -4.92 21.14
C LEU A 120 0.74 -4.20 22.37
N GLY A 121 1.84 -3.49 22.15
CA GLY A 121 2.50 -2.71 23.19
C GLY A 121 3.49 -3.47 24.08
N LEU A 122 3.77 -4.73 23.81
CA LEU A 122 4.80 -5.45 24.55
C LEU A 122 6.15 -4.73 24.51
N SER A 123 6.58 -4.29 23.34
CA SER A 123 7.87 -3.61 23.18
C SER A 123 7.97 -2.25 23.87
N PRO A 124 7.01 -1.32 23.78
CA PRO A 124 7.06 -0.10 24.59
C PRO A 124 7.00 -0.37 26.10
N MET A 125 6.26 -1.39 26.55
CA MET A 125 6.25 -1.78 27.96
C MET A 125 7.59 -2.36 28.43
N ILE A 126 8.33 -3.06 27.57
CA ILE A 126 9.72 -3.46 27.81
C ILE A 126 10.63 -2.21 27.92
N ALA A 127 10.51 -1.27 26.97
CA ALA A 127 11.32 -0.06 26.96
C ALA A 127 11.15 0.75 28.25
N GLU A 128 9.90 0.89 28.73
CA GLU A 128 9.51 1.61 29.95
C GLU A 128 9.78 0.83 31.24
N SER A 129 10.24 -0.41 31.17
CA SER A 129 10.42 -1.30 32.34
C SER A 129 9.14 -1.44 33.16
N ASN A 130 8.02 -1.67 32.48
CA ASN A 130 6.68 -1.69 33.08
C ASN A 130 6.55 -2.72 34.20
N ALA A 131 6.16 -2.27 35.39
CA ALA A 131 6.12 -3.11 36.57
C ALA A 131 5.09 -4.28 36.49
N ASP A 132 3.99 -4.10 35.75
CA ASP A 132 2.99 -5.16 35.56
C ASP A 132 3.51 -6.21 34.58
N LEU A 133 4.22 -5.81 33.53
CA LEU A 133 4.89 -6.72 32.60
C LEU A 133 5.93 -7.59 33.32
N LEU A 134 6.75 -6.99 34.19
CA LEU A 134 7.83 -7.70 34.90
C LEU A 134 7.33 -8.69 35.96
N LYS A 135 6.05 -8.71 36.31
CA LYS A 135 5.42 -9.74 37.14
C LYS A 135 5.15 -11.05 36.37
N SER A 136 5.01 -10.95 35.04
CA SER A 136 4.82 -12.09 34.15
C SER A 136 6.17 -12.78 33.91
N GLU A 137 6.21 -14.12 33.98
CA GLU A 137 7.40 -14.89 33.66
C GLU A 137 7.88 -14.61 32.22
N TRP A 138 6.99 -14.68 31.25
CA TRP A 138 7.29 -14.39 29.86
C TRP A 138 7.65 -12.92 29.64
N GLY A 139 6.92 -11.98 30.27
CA GLY A 139 7.23 -10.57 30.20
C GLY A 139 8.63 -10.24 30.70
N LYS A 140 9.04 -10.86 31.82
CA LYS A 140 10.40 -10.72 32.35
C LYS A 140 11.44 -11.35 31.42
N LYS A 141 11.16 -12.52 30.84
CA LYS A 141 12.05 -13.19 29.88
C LYS A 141 12.31 -12.34 28.65
N PHE A 142 11.26 -11.80 28.02
CA PHE A 142 11.40 -10.90 26.89
C PHE A 142 12.13 -9.60 27.25
N TYR A 143 11.82 -9.04 28.43
CA TYR A 143 12.53 -7.88 28.95
C TYR A 143 14.03 -8.15 29.09
N ASP A 144 14.43 -9.23 29.72
CA ASP A 144 15.83 -9.58 29.95
C ASP A 144 16.59 -9.74 28.62
N LEU A 145 16.01 -10.45 27.63
CA LEU A 145 16.60 -10.61 26.29
C LEU A 145 16.76 -9.25 25.57
N VAL A 146 15.71 -8.44 25.51
CA VAL A 146 15.76 -7.15 24.80
C VAL A 146 16.75 -6.19 25.47
N LYS A 147 16.81 -6.16 26.83
CA LYS A 147 17.77 -5.31 27.56
C LYS A 147 19.22 -5.81 27.44
N ALA A 148 19.42 -7.11 27.18
CA ALA A 148 20.74 -7.67 26.85
C ALA A 148 21.19 -7.39 25.41
N GLY A 149 20.33 -6.78 24.57
CA GLY A 149 20.61 -6.55 23.15
C GLY A 149 20.25 -7.75 22.24
N GLU A 150 19.57 -8.76 22.79
CA GLU A 150 19.16 -9.98 22.10
C GLU A 150 17.70 -9.89 21.59
N GLY A 151 17.33 -8.71 21.04
CA GLY A 151 15.95 -8.44 20.61
C GLY A 151 15.45 -9.37 19.51
N TYR A 152 16.33 -9.76 18.58
CA TYR A 152 15.98 -10.73 17.54
C TYR A 152 15.68 -12.13 18.11
N GLU A 153 16.41 -12.57 19.14
CA GLU A 153 16.11 -13.83 19.83
C GLU A 153 14.79 -13.75 20.61
N ALA A 154 14.51 -12.58 21.22
CA ALA A 154 13.21 -12.35 21.86
C ALA A 154 12.06 -12.46 20.85
N PHE A 155 12.22 -11.89 19.65
CA PHE A 155 11.26 -11.99 18.55
C PHE A 155 11.10 -13.46 18.09
N ARG A 156 12.18 -14.17 17.83
CA ARG A 156 12.13 -15.60 17.46
C ARG A 156 11.38 -16.44 18.49
N LEU A 157 11.69 -16.21 19.75
CA LEU A 157 11.06 -16.92 20.87
C LEU A 157 9.56 -16.60 20.96
N TRP A 158 9.18 -15.32 20.78
CA TRP A 158 7.78 -14.91 20.73
C TRP A 158 7.06 -15.56 19.53
N GLY A 159 7.65 -15.56 18.35
CA GLY A 159 7.11 -16.24 17.17
C GLY A 159 6.86 -17.73 17.42
N ALA A 160 7.84 -18.43 18.02
CA ALA A 160 7.75 -19.87 18.28
C ALA A 160 6.77 -20.24 19.41
N GLU A 161 6.67 -19.42 20.45
CA GLU A 161 5.91 -19.76 21.65
C GLU A 161 4.52 -19.12 21.71
N ALA A 162 4.35 -17.91 21.11
CA ALA A 162 3.08 -17.21 21.07
C ALA A 162 2.34 -17.44 19.76
N LEU A 163 2.88 -16.93 18.64
CA LEU A 163 2.20 -16.99 17.33
C LEU A 163 2.00 -18.43 16.86
N ALA A 164 3.08 -19.23 16.91
CA ALA A 164 3.05 -20.62 16.49
C ALA A 164 2.03 -21.48 17.22
N LYS A 165 1.84 -21.21 18.50
CA LYS A 165 0.96 -21.95 19.39
C LYS A 165 -0.39 -21.27 19.61
N ASN A 166 -0.61 -20.16 18.91
CA ASN A 166 -1.82 -19.34 19.04
C ASN A 166 -2.15 -19.00 20.51
N THR A 167 -1.13 -18.61 21.26
CA THR A 167 -1.22 -18.46 22.72
C THR A 167 -0.73 -17.09 23.16
N ASP A 168 -1.60 -16.30 23.76
CA ASP A 168 -1.19 -15.07 24.44
C ASP A 168 -0.38 -15.41 25.71
N LEU A 169 0.94 -15.21 25.63
CA LEU A 169 1.86 -15.47 26.73
C LEU A 169 1.83 -14.38 27.82
N ILE A 170 1.35 -13.19 27.49
CA ILE A 170 1.35 -12.04 28.39
C ILE A 170 0.04 -11.93 29.16
N LYS A 171 -1.09 -12.24 28.51
CA LYS A 171 -2.45 -12.26 29.09
C LYS A 171 -2.80 -11.00 29.90
N SER A 172 -2.48 -9.82 29.36
CA SER A 172 -2.72 -8.54 30.04
C SER A 172 -3.63 -7.60 29.25
N PRO A 173 -4.96 -7.77 29.32
CA PRO A 173 -5.91 -6.82 28.68
C PRO A 173 -5.72 -5.37 29.12
N LYS A 174 -5.25 -5.15 30.37
CA LYS A 174 -4.94 -3.80 30.87
C LYS A 174 -3.78 -3.16 30.11
N MET A 175 -2.73 -3.92 29.83
CA MET A 175 -1.57 -3.43 29.08
C MET A 175 -1.98 -3.13 27.62
N GLN A 176 -2.69 -4.05 26.99
CA GLN A 176 -3.22 -3.90 25.64
C GLN A 176 -4.13 -2.66 25.54
N ARG A 177 -5.05 -2.48 26.50
CA ARG A 177 -5.92 -1.28 26.60
C ARG A 177 -5.10 0.00 26.68
N THR A 178 -4.10 0.04 27.56
CA THR A 178 -3.25 1.22 27.74
C THR A 178 -2.55 1.62 26.44
N VAL A 179 -2.04 0.66 25.69
CA VAL A 179 -1.30 0.96 24.44
C VAL A 179 -2.27 1.28 23.30
N TRP A 180 -3.40 0.56 23.22
CA TRP A 180 -4.43 0.88 22.25
C TRP A 180 -4.97 2.32 22.43
N ASP A 181 -5.22 2.75 23.67
CA ASP A 181 -5.64 4.12 23.97
C ASP A 181 -4.56 5.15 23.60
N ARG A 182 -3.27 4.83 23.77
CA ARG A 182 -2.16 5.67 23.29
C ARG A 182 -2.12 5.78 21.76
N GLN A 183 -2.34 4.69 21.05
CA GLN A 183 -2.37 4.67 19.58
C GLN A 183 -3.55 5.49 19.04
N ILE A 184 -4.74 5.32 19.63
CA ILE A 184 -5.92 6.13 19.32
C ILE A 184 -5.61 7.62 19.58
N ALA A 185 -5.05 7.97 20.75
CA ALA A 185 -4.74 9.35 21.08
C ALA A 185 -3.73 9.98 20.10
N ALA A 186 -2.74 9.21 19.65
CA ALA A 186 -1.80 9.69 18.64
C ALA A 186 -2.51 9.95 17.30
N ALA A 187 -3.37 9.03 16.84
CA ALA A 187 -4.14 9.23 15.61
C ALA A 187 -5.05 10.47 15.71
N GLU A 188 -5.76 10.66 16.83
CA GLU A 188 -6.60 11.86 17.03
C GLU A 188 -5.79 13.16 17.06
N LYS A 189 -4.62 13.15 17.69
CA LYS A 189 -3.72 14.31 17.76
C LYS A 189 -3.25 14.79 16.40
N PHE A 190 -3.01 13.85 15.46
CA PHE A 190 -2.48 14.17 14.15
C PHE A 190 -3.54 14.23 13.05
N ASN A 191 -4.80 13.89 13.34
CA ASN A 191 -5.89 13.99 12.38
C ASN A 191 -6.30 15.45 12.19
N GLU A 192 -6.00 16.02 11.04
CA GLU A 192 -6.32 17.39 10.64
C GLU A 192 -7.18 17.34 9.36
N PRO A 193 -8.53 17.23 9.45
CA PRO A 193 -9.40 17.13 8.29
C PRO A 193 -9.14 18.23 7.25
N GLY A 194 -9.08 17.85 5.98
CA GLY A 194 -8.74 18.75 4.87
C GLY A 194 -7.22 18.93 4.63
N ARG A 195 -6.35 18.45 5.54
CA ARG A 195 -4.91 18.57 5.42
C ARG A 195 -4.18 17.24 5.53
N PHE A 196 -4.44 16.49 6.57
CA PHE A 196 -3.85 15.18 6.82
C PHE A 196 -4.82 14.30 7.60
N THR A 197 -5.13 13.13 7.08
CA THR A 197 -5.99 12.16 7.75
C THR A 197 -5.16 11.09 8.45
N ALA A 198 -5.23 11.04 9.78
CA ALA A 198 -4.69 9.93 10.56
C ALA A 198 -5.81 8.95 10.89
N PHE A 199 -5.79 7.77 10.30
CA PHE A 199 -6.74 6.71 10.62
C PHE A 199 -6.36 5.96 11.89
N ILE A 200 -7.35 5.41 12.57
CA ILE A 200 -7.16 4.43 13.62
C ILE A 200 -7.26 3.04 12.99
N GLY A 201 -6.28 2.18 13.25
CA GLY A 201 -6.23 0.85 12.68
C GLY A 201 -5.29 -0.06 13.46
N TYR A 202 -5.27 -1.33 13.09
CA TYR A 202 -4.35 -2.33 13.60
C TYR A 202 -4.21 -3.46 12.57
N GLU A 203 -3.21 -4.32 12.71
CA GLU A 203 -3.10 -5.53 11.91
C GLU A 203 -3.46 -6.76 12.72
N TRP A 204 -4.36 -7.58 12.17
CA TRP A 204 -4.64 -8.93 12.61
C TRP A 204 -3.68 -9.89 11.90
N THR A 205 -2.82 -10.58 12.68
CA THR A 205 -1.63 -11.27 12.17
C THR A 205 -1.77 -12.79 12.28
N SER A 206 -2.66 -13.37 11.49
CA SER A 206 -2.83 -14.82 11.46
C SER A 206 -1.82 -15.49 10.52
N ILE A 207 -1.09 -16.47 11.05
CA ILE A 207 -0.22 -17.36 10.28
C ILE A 207 -0.80 -18.78 10.17
N ASN A 208 -2.06 -18.98 10.51
CA ASN A 208 -2.84 -20.20 10.48
C ASN A 208 -2.25 -21.32 11.39
N ASN A 209 -1.16 -21.97 10.99
CA ASN A 209 -0.43 -22.95 11.81
C ASN A 209 1.06 -22.98 11.45
N MET A 210 1.89 -23.59 12.32
CA MET A 210 3.35 -23.61 12.14
C MET A 210 3.90 -24.81 11.36
N GLU A 211 3.08 -25.78 11.01
CA GLU A 211 3.53 -26.84 10.09
C GLU A 211 3.62 -26.30 8.66
N LYS A 212 2.79 -25.30 8.35
CA LYS A 212 2.79 -24.51 7.11
C LYS A 212 2.43 -23.06 7.44
N PRO A 213 3.38 -22.23 7.90
CA PRO A 213 3.11 -20.85 8.27
C PRO A 213 2.59 -20.09 7.06
N SER A 214 1.31 -19.74 7.10
CA SER A 214 0.60 -19.15 5.96
C SER A 214 0.15 -17.75 6.32
N ASN A 215 0.63 -16.74 5.61
CA ASN A 215 0.23 -15.36 5.83
C ASN A 215 -1.25 -15.16 5.49
N LEU A 216 -2.06 -14.94 6.51
CA LEU A 216 -3.46 -14.58 6.39
C LEU A 216 -3.75 -13.22 7.04
N HIS A 217 -2.76 -12.34 7.07
CA HIS A 217 -2.81 -11.04 7.72
C HIS A 217 -3.82 -10.09 7.09
N ARG A 218 -4.43 -9.21 7.90
CA ARG A 218 -5.33 -8.14 7.48
C ARG A 218 -5.07 -6.86 8.26
N VAL A 219 -4.91 -5.77 7.55
CA VAL A 219 -5.02 -4.45 8.18
C VAL A 219 -6.48 -4.13 8.40
N VAL A 220 -6.85 -3.78 9.62
CA VAL A 220 -8.20 -3.36 10.00
C VAL A 220 -8.21 -1.85 10.18
N ILE A 221 -9.10 -1.16 9.47
CA ILE A 221 -9.19 0.31 9.45
C ILE A 221 -10.57 0.75 9.90
N PHE A 222 -10.62 1.65 10.88
CA PHE A 222 -11.85 2.25 11.36
C PHE A 222 -12.13 3.59 10.66
N LYS A 223 -13.38 3.78 10.23
CA LYS A 223 -13.86 5.09 9.76
C LYS A 223 -13.94 6.11 10.89
N ASP A 224 -14.18 5.61 12.09
CA ASP A 224 -14.59 6.37 13.27
C ASP A 224 -13.41 6.88 14.10
N GLY A 225 -13.71 7.85 14.97
CA GLY A 225 -12.78 8.39 15.94
C GLY A 225 -12.73 7.62 17.26
N ALA A 226 -12.06 8.24 18.25
CA ALA A 226 -11.85 7.68 19.58
C ALA A 226 -13.14 7.34 20.33
N ASP A 227 -14.22 8.07 20.10
CA ASP A 227 -15.52 7.86 20.73
C ASP A 227 -16.09 6.45 20.52
N LYS A 228 -15.81 5.83 19.38
CA LYS A 228 -16.23 4.47 19.03
C LYS A 228 -15.11 3.45 19.17
N THR A 229 -13.92 3.75 18.64
CA THR A 229 -12.81 2.82 18.59
C THR A 229 -12.27 2.43 19.98
N SER A 230 -12.34 3.33 20.96
CA SER A 230 -11.98 3.03 22.35
C SER A 230 -12.91 2.02 23.05
N GLN A 231 -14.08 1.72 22.48
CA GLN A 231 -15.04 0.77 23.05
C GLN A 231 -14.68 -0.70 22.80
N VAL A 232 -13.66 -0.96 21.96
CA VAL A 232 -13.17 -2.30 21.64
C VAL A 232 -11.66 -2.39 21.88
N LEU A 233 -11.15 -3.60 21.92
CA LEU A 233 -9.72 -3.90 21.78
C LEU A 233 -9.49 -4.48 20.39
N PRO A 234 -8.27 -4.36 19.82
CA PRO A 234 -7.90 -5.07 18.60
C PRO A 234 -8.14 -6.57 18.75
N PHE A 235 -8.85 -7.15 17.78
CA PHE A 235 -9.05 -8.59 17.69
C PHE A 235 -7.76 -9.22 17.15
N SER A 236 -7.23 -10.22 17.84
CA SER A 236 -5.94 -10.83 17.55
C SER A 236 -6.06 -12.29 17.11
N THR A 237 -4.99 -12.84 16.55
CA THR A 237 -4.93 -14.29 16.27
C THR A 237 -5.08 -15.13 17.53
N PHE A 238 -4.76 -14.59 18.71
CA PHE A 238 -4.98 -15.28 19.99
C PHE A 238 -6.46 -15.44 20.35
N ASP A 239 -7.32 -14.59 19.80
CA ASP A 239 -8.77 -14.74 19.88
C ASP A 239 -9.24 -15.81 18.87
N SER A 240 -8.77 -15.71 17.62
CA SER A 240 -8.94 -16.74 16.58
C SER A 240 -8.02 -16.48 15.38
N PRO A 241 -7.41 -17.52 14.78
CA PRO A 241 -6.67 -17.44 13.53
C PRO A 241 -7.55 -17.49 12.28
N ASP A 242 -8.87 -17.64 12.42
CA ASP A 242 -9.82 -17.76 11.34
C ASP A 242 -10.36 -16.39 10.90
N PRO A 243 -10.19 -15.96 9.62
CA PRO A 243 -10.70 -14.69 9.13
C PRO A 243 -12.21 -14.54 9.26
N GLU A 244 -12.99 -15.63 9.24
CA GLU A 244 -14.45 -15.56 9.48
C GLU A 244 -14.74 -15.03 10.90
N LYS A 245 -13.89 -15.33 11.88
CA LYS A 245 -14.01 -14.80 13.26
C LYS A 245 -13.59 -13.33 13.37
N LEU A 246 -12.62 -12.91 12.58
CA LEU A 246 -12.31 -11.48 12.44
C LEU A 246 -13.53 -10.71 11.90
N TRP A 247 -14.19 -11.22 10.85
CA TRP A 247 -15.38 -10.58 10.28
C TRP A 247 -16.54 -10.54 11.29
N GLU A 248 -16.73 -11.58 12.10
CA GLU A 248 -17.70 -11.57 13.21
C GLU A 248 -17.37 -10.50 14.26
N ALA A 249 -16.09 -10.31 14.59
CA ALA A 249 -15.66 -9.25 15.50
C ALA A 249 -15.90 -7.85 14.92
N MET A 250 -15.65 -7.66 13.63
CA MET A 250 -15.95 -6.42 12.91
C MET A 250 -17.46 -6.12 12.89
N ALA A 251 -18.29 -7.12 12.63
CA ALA A 251 -19.74 -6.99 12.70
C ALA A 251 -20.21 -6.61 14.13
N THR A 252 -19.57 -7.19 15.15
CA THR A 252 -19.84 -6.86 16.55
C THR A 252 -19.49 -5.41 16.87
N TYR A 253 -18.36 -4.90 16.35
CA TYR A 253 -18.01 -3.50 16.47
C TYR A 253 -19.08 -2.57 15.88
N GLU A 254 -19.49 -2.83 14.63
CA GLU A 254 -20.53 -2.01 13.97
C GLU A 254 -21.87 -2.06 14.73
N ALA A 255 -22.29 -3.26 15.15
CA ALA A 255 -23.55 -3.43 15.90
C ALA A 255 -23.52 -2.71 17.27
N LYS A 256 -22.38 -2.74 17.94
CA LYS A 256 -22.21 -2.13 19.28
C LYS A 256 -22.11 -0.61 19.22
N THR A 257 -21.38 -0.06 18.24
CA THR A 257 -20.96 1.33 18.23
C THR A 257 -21.70 2.19 17.19
N GLY A 258 -22.35 1.56 16.21
CA GLY A 258 -22.86 2.23 15.01
C GLY A 258 -21.73 2.82 14.16
N GLY A 259 -20.52 2.28 14.28
CA GLY A 259 -19.35 2.66 13.49
C GLY A 259 -19.27 1.91 12.18
N SER A 260 -18.13 2.07 11.47
CA SER A 260 -17.82 1.35 10.24
C SER A 260 -16.35 0.93 10.24
N VAL A 261 -16.09 -0.27 9.71
CA VAL A 261 -14.76 -0.87 9.69
C VAL A 261 -14.59 -1.70 8.43
N LEU A 262 -13.37 -1.77 7.91
CA LEU A 262 -12.99 -2.66 6.79
C LEU A 262 -11.66 -3.35 7.09
N ALA A 263 -11.39 -4.44 6.35
CA ALA A 263 -10.12 -5.16 6.42
C ALA A 263 -9.47 -5.22 5.04
N ILE A 264 -8.13 -5.15 5.01
CA ILE A 264 -7.33 -5.23 3.78
C ILE A 264 -6.36 -6.41 3.91
N PRO A 265 -6.61 -7.53 3.23
CA PRO A 265 -5.66 -8.63 3.12
C PRO A 265 -4.39 -8.19 2.37
N HIS A 266 -3.25 -8.79 2.72
CA HIS A 266 -1.98 -8.53 2.08
C HIS A 266 -1.05 -9.76 2.06
N ASN A 267 0.02 -9.69 1.26
CA ASN A 267 1.00 -10.76 1.09
C ASN A 267 0.39 -12.14 0.80
N GLY A 268 -0.53 -12.20 -0.14
CA GLY A 268 -1.03 -13.46 -0.68
C GLY A 268 0.10 -14.37 -1.15
N ASN A 269 1.17 -13.78 -1.69
CA ASN A 269 2.39 -14.47 -2.12
C ASN A 269 3.12 -15.25 -1.00
N LEU A 270 2.79 -15.01 0.26
CA LEU A 270 3.33 -15.73 1.43
C LEU A 270 2.28 -16.62 2.14
N SER A 271 1.12 -16.82 1.51
CA SER A 271 -0.03 -17.50 2.13
C SER A 271 -0.10 -19.00 1.92
N ASN A 272 0.84 -19.61 1.20
CA ASN A 272 0.79 -21.02 0.79
C ASN A 272 -0.50 -21.38 0.02
N GLY A 273 -1.01 -20.44 -0.78
CA GLY A 273 -2.24 -20.60 -1.56
C GLY A 273 -3.54 -20.43 -0.77
N LEU A 274 -3.47 -19.99 0.49
CA LEU A 274 -4.66 -19.87 1.33
C LEU A 274 -5.37 -18.51 1.22
N MET A 275 -4.68 -17.45 0.77
CA MET A 275 -5.26 -16.11 0.70
C MET A 275 -6.50 -16.06 -0.20
N PHE A 276 -6.44 -16.71 -1.35
CA PHE A 276 -7.52 -16.78 -2.33
C PHE A 276 -7.99 -18.21 -2.58
N SER A 277 -7.88 -19.07 -1.56
CA SER A 277 -8.37 -20.46 -1.62
C SER A 277 -9.87 -20.50 -1.92
N VAL A 278 -10.30 -21.52 -2.67
CA VAL A 278 -11.71 -21.82 -2.94
C VAL A 278 -12.35 -22.67 -1.85
N ASP A 279 -11.55 -23.09 -0.87
CA ASP A 279 -12.00 -23.76 0.35
C ASP A 279 -11.74 -22.86 1.56
N ARG A 280 -12.67 -22.90 2.52
CA ARG A 280 -12.52 -22.24 3.83
C ARG A 280 -11.44 -22.93 4.67
N LEU A 281 -10.94 -22.30 5.72
CA LEU A 281 -9.96 -22.91 6.64
C LEU A 281 -10.45 -24.19 7.30
N ASN A 282 -11.77 -24.38 7.45
CA ASN A 282 -12.38 -25.59 7.97
C ASN A 282 -12.54 -26.72 6.94
N GLY A 283 -12.01 -26.54 5.71
CA GLY A 283 -12.06 -27.50 4.60
C GLY A 283 -13.39 -27.57 3.85
N LYS A 284 -14.36 -26.73 4.19
CA LYS A 284 -15.60 -26.64 3.42
C LYS A 284 -15.41 -25.75 2.19
N PRO A 285 -16.03 -26.06 1.05
CA PRO A 285 -16.00 -25.15 -0.09
C PRO A 285 -16.65 -23.80 0.25
N ILE A 286 -16.21 -22.76 -0.44
CA ILE A 286 -16.85 -21.43 -0.38
C ILE A 286 -18.30 -21.55 -0.89
N ASP A 287 -19.24 -20.95 -0.18
CA ASP A 287 -20.64 -20.76 -0.55
C ASP A 287 -20.95 -19.27 -0.77
N GLU A 288 -22.17 -18.99 -1.23
CA GLU A 288 -22.65 -17.64 -1.49
C GLU A 288 -22.54 -16.74 -0.25
N GLN A 289 -22.98 -17.21 0.92
CA GLN A 289 -22.94 -16.44 2.16
C GLN A 289 -21.51 -16.06 2.57
N TYR A 290 -20.55 -16.99 2.43
CA TYR A 290 -19.14 -16.68 2.69
C TYR A 290 -18.62 -15.64 1.71
N ALA A 291 -18.94 -15.78 0.41
CA ALA A 291 -18.50 -14.86 -0.62
C ALA A 291 -19.02 -13.44 -0.38
N GLU A 292 -20.32 -13.29 -0.07
CA GLU A 292 -20.93 -12.01 0.27
C GLU A 292 -20.31 -11.39 1.55
N THR A 293 -20.09 -12.22 2.58
CA THR A 293 -19.48 -11.77 3.84
C THR A 293 -18.07 -11.27 3.58
N ARG A 294 -17.25 -12.01 2.84
CA ARG A 294 -15.88 -11.59 2.50
C ARG A 294 -15.87 -10.31 1.68
N MET A 295 -16.68 -10.22 0.65
CA MET A 295 -16.80 -9.03 -0.21
C MET A 295 -17.18 -7.77 0.59
N ARG A 296 -18.05 -7.92 1.62
CA ARG A 296 -18.41 -6.81 2.51
C ARG A 296 -17.23 -6.31 3.34
N TRP A 297 -16.47 -7.22 3.97
CA TRP A 297 -15.44 -6.87 4.94
C TRP A 297 -14.06 -6.62 4.33
N GLU A 298 -13.78 -7.25 3.18
CA GLU A 298 -12.51 -7.15 2.46
C GLU A 298 -12.71 -6.49 1.08
N PRO A 299 -13.10 -5.19 1.03
CA PRO A 299 -13.34 -4.51 -0.25
C PRO A 299 -12.07 -4.24 -1.04
N LEU A 300 -10.90 -4.28 -0.41
CA LEU A 300 -9.59 -4.00 -1.00
C LEU A 300 -8.63 -5.16 -0.78
N TYR A 301 -7.59 -5.20 -1.62
CA TYR A 301 -6.42 -6.04 -1.47
C TYR A 301 -5.15 -5.20 -1.69
N GLU A 302 -4.18 -5.33 -0.78
CA GLU A 302 -2.87 -4.69 -0.90
C GLU A 302 -2.01 -5.47 -1.88
N VAL A 303 -1.94 -4.94 -3.12
CA VAL A 303 -1.36 -5.66 -4.26
C VAL A 303 0.15 -5.52 -4.35
N THR A 304 0.73 -4.48 -3.74
CA THR A 304 2.18 -4.22 -3.77
C THR A 304 2.66 -3.58 -2.49
N GLN A 305 3.83 -3.99 -2.01
CA GLN A 305 4.49 -3.51 -0.81
C GLN A 305 5.99 -3.84 -0.81
N ILE A 306 6.70 -3.54 0.27
CA ILE A 306 8.14 -3.83 0.45
C ILE A 306 8.46 -5.34 0.30
N LYS A 307 7.58 -6.24 0.79
CA LYS A 307 7.72 -7.72 0.70
C LYS A 307 7.22 -8.29 -0.64
N GLY A 308 7.39 -7.55 -1.73
CA GLY A 308 7.12 -8.00 -3.08
C GLY A 308 5.80 -7.50 -3.66
N ASP A 309 5.68 -7.69 -4.96
CA ASP A 309 4.50 -7.37 -5.75
C ASP A 309 3.61 -8.61 -5.91
N GLY A 310 2.34 -8.46 -5.67
CA GLY A 310 1.32 -9.52 -5.74
C GLY A 310 0.33 -9.35 -6.89
N GLU A 311 0.63 -8.51 -7.90
CA GLU A 311 -0.28 -8.31 -9.04
C GLU A 311 -0.35 -9.56 -9.91
N ALA A 312 0.80 -10.01 -10.44
CA ALA A 312 0.90 -11.16 -11.33
C ALA A 312 2.16 -11.99 -11.06
N HIS A 313 2.22 -13.17 -11.64
CA HIS A 313 3.37 -14.05 -11.59
C HIS A 313 3.68 -14.61 -12.98
N SER A 314 4.96 -14.64 -13.39
CA SER A 314 5.37 -15.05 -14.73
C SER A 314 4.96 -16.48 -15.11
N LYS A 315 4.87 -17.41 -14.15
CA LYS A 315 4.35 -18.76 -14.41
C LYS A 315 2.84 -18.80 -14.66
N LEU A 316 2.08 -17.83 -14.15
CA LEU A 316 0.64 -17.73 -14.32
C LEU A 316 0.26 -16.91 -15.56
N SER A 317 1.11 -15.96 -15.92
CA SER A 317 0.94 -15.04 -17.06
C SER A 317 2.19 -15.08 -17.97
N PRO A 318 2.47 -16.23 -18.63
CA PRO A 318 3.74 -16.44 -19.34
C PRO A 318 3.90 -15.58 -20.62
N THR A 319 2.82 -14.95 -21.08
CA THR A 319 2.83 -14.04 -22.24
C THR A 319 2.95 -12.57 -21.84
N ASP A 320 3.03 -12.27 -20.54
CA ASP A 320 3.17 -10.93 -20.00
C ASP A 320 4.64 -10.63 -19.68
N GLU A 321 5.28 -9.83 -20.49
CA GLU A 321 6.67 -9.41 -20.31
C GLU A 321 6.91 -8.57 -19.04
N PHE A 322 5.85 -8.12 -18.35
CA PHE A 322 5.91 -7.33 -17.12
C PHE A 322 5.42 -8.08 -15.87
N ALA A 323 5.13 -9.38 -15.99
CA ALA A 323 4.68 -10.20 -14.87
C ALA A 323 5.79 -10.55 -13.87
N ASP A 324 7.06 -10.36 -14.25
CA ASP A 324 8.23 -10.58 -13.40
C ASP A 324 8.69 -9.27 -12.76
N TYR A 325 7.96 -8.79 -11.77
CA TYR A 325 8.30 -7.58 -11.02
C TYR A 325 8.24 -7.83 -9.52
N GLY A 326 9.40 -7.72 -8.87
CA GLY A 326 9.47 -7.81 -7.40
C GLY A 326 8.89 -9.09 -6.80
N THR A 327 8.98 -10.20 -7.52
CA THR A 327 8.38 -11.47 -7.13
C THR A 327 9.04 -12.05 -5.88
N TRP A 328 8.24 -12.40 -4.87
CA TRP A 328 8.66 -13.13 -3.69
C TRP A 328 7.96 -14.49 -3.66
N ASP A 329 8.62 -15.52 -4.18
CA ASP A 329 8.08 -16.85 -4.38
C ASP A 329 9.00 -17.99 -3.89
N LYS A 330 9.98 -17.69 -3.01
CA LYS A 330 10.90 -18.70 -2.51
C LYS A 330 10.24 -19.65 -1.52
N ALA A 331 9.54 -19.10 -0.54
CA ALA A 331 9.03 -19.85 0.60
C ALA A 331 7.80 -19.20 1.23
N ASP A 332 7.28 -19.83 2.28
CA ASP A 332 6.31 -19.23 3.19
C ASP A 332 6.92 -18.08 4.03
N ILE A 333 6.08 -17.41 4.82
CA ILE A 333 6.47 -16.23 5.61
C ILE A 333 7.58 -16.50 6.65
N ALA A 334 7.82 -17.75 7.00
CA ALA A 334 8.85 -18.15 7.99
C ALA A 334 10.06 -18.86 7.34
N GLY A 335 10.06 -19.05 6.03
CA GLY A 335 11.12 -19.78 5.33
C GLY A 335 11.20 -21.26 5.72
N PHE A 336 10.09 -21.86 6.12
CA PHE A 336 10.04 -23.29 6.46
C PHE A 336 9.90 -24.16 5.24
N LYS A 337 9.07 -23.75 4.30
CA LYS A 337 8.70 -24.55 3.16
C LYS A 337 8.87 -23.77 1.88
N ALA A 338 9.55 -24.39 0.89
CA ALA A 338 9.64 -23.83 -0.45
C ALA A 338 8.25 -23.72 -1.10
N LYS A 339 8.08 -22.70 -1.94
CA LYS A 339 6.88 -22.48 -2.71
C LYS A 339 6.63 -23.66 -3.68
N GLU A 340 5.38 -24.07 -3.79
CA GLU A 340 4.91 -25.07 -4.75
C GLU A 340 4.05 -24.40 -5.83
N ASP A 341 4.20 -24.81 -7.09
CA ASP A 341 3.45 -24.20 -8.21
C ASP A 341 1.94 -24.24 -8.05
N GLY A 342 1.40 -25.25 -7.35
CA GLY A 342 -0.02 -25.36 -7.05
C GLY A 342 -0.58 -24.31 -6.08
N MET A 343 0.29 -23.57 -5.37
CA MET A 343 -0.09 -22.47 -4.47
C MET A 343 -0.32 -21.17 -5.25
N LEU A 344 0.49 -20.94 -6.29
CA LEU A 344 0.55 -19.67 -7.03
C LEU A 344 -0.80 -19.16 -7.54
N PRO A 345 -1.72 -19.99 -8.09
CA PRO A 345 -3.02 -19.51 -8.58
C PRO A 345 -3.90 -18.86 -7.50
N TYR A 346 -3.62 -19.09 -6.23
CA TYR A 346 -4.39 -18.59 -5.09
C TYR A 346 -3.61 -17.55 -4.25
N GLU A 347 -2.57 -16.95 -4.86
CA GLU A 347 -1.67 -16.02 -4.17
C GLU A 347 -1.59 -14.64 -4.84
N TYR A 348 -1.85 -14.55 -6.16
CA TYR A 348 -1.68 -13.33 -6.95
C TYR A 348 -3.02 -12.72 -7.35
N ALA A 349 -3.11 -11.39 -7.28
CA ALA A 349 -4.35 -10.63 -7.45
C ALA A 349 -5.04 -10.89 -8.80
N ARG A 350 -4.28 -10.88 -9.91
CA ARG A 350 -4.81 -11.09 -11.26
C ARG A 350 -5.54 -12.43 -11.37
N THR A 351 -4.91 -13.49 -10.91
CA THR A 351 -5.51 -14.82 -10.93
C THR A 351 -6.65 -14.93 -9.93
N ALA A 352 -6.55 -14.32 -8.75
CA ALA A 352 -7.61 -14.30 -7.75
C ALA A 352 -8.89 -13.64 -8.29
N LEU A 353 -8.78 -12.54 -9.04
CA LEU A 353 -9.94 -11.91 -9.69
C LEU A 353 -10.65 -12.86 -10.64
N GLN A 354 -9.89 -13.64 -11.43
CA GLN A 354 -10.46 -14.65 -12.33
C GLN A 354 -11.08 -15.83 -11.57
N VAL A 355 -10.44 -16.30 -10.48
CA VAL A 355 -11.01 -17.31 -9.58
C VAL A 355 -12.31 -16.81 -8.97
N GLY A 356 -12.37 -15.52 -8.61
CA GLY A 356 -13.59 -14.89 -8.11
C GLY A 356 -14.75 -14.94 -9.12
N LEU A 357 -14.48 -14.72 -10.41
CA LEU A 357 -15.49 -14.88 -11.48
C LEU A 357 -15.96 -16.34 -11.60
N GLN A 358 -15.05 -17.32 -11.50
CA GLN A 358 -15.43 -18.74 -11.47
C GLN A 358 -16.31 -19.06 -10.26
N GLN A 359 -15.98 -18.54 -9.08
CA GLN A 359 -16.81 -18.74 -7.88
C GLN A 359 -18.18 -18.07 -8.03
N HIS A 360 -18.24 -16.86 -8.62
CA HIS A 360 -19.52 -16.21 -8.93
C HIS A 360 -20.42 -17.09 -9.81
N LYS A 361 -19.87 -17.64 -10.89
CA LYS A 361 -20.62 -18.56 -11.78
C LYS A 361 -21.11 -19.83 -11.04
N LYS A 362 -20.35 -20.28 -10.02
CA LYS A 362 -20.64 -21.50 -9.27
C LYS A 362 -21.59 -21.28 -8.10
N THR A 363 -21.50 -20.16 -7.39
CA THR A 363 -22.16 -19.94 -6.10
C THR A 363 -23.16 -18.78 -6.10
N GLY A 364 -23.13 -17.91 -7.12
CA GLY A 364 -23.93 -16.69 -7.19
C GLY A 364 -23.25 -15.43 -6.67
N ALA A 365 -22.13 -15.55 -5.94
CA ALA A 365 -21.38 -14.41 -5.41
C ALA A 365 -19.87 -14.53 -5.65
N ASN A 366 -19.17 -13.38 -5.78
CA ASN A 366 -17.73 -13.31 -6.03
C ASN A 366 -16.97 -13.03 -4.73
N PRO A 367 -16.26 -14.00 -4.13
CA PRO A 367 -15.53 -13.80 -2.87
C PRO A 367 -14.27 -12.92 -3.02
N PHE A 368 -13.81 -12.67 -4.24
CA PHE A 368 -12.59 -11.95 -4.56
C PHE A 368 -12.85 -10.69 -5.40
N LYS A 369 -13.95 -9.99 -5.09
CA LYS A 369 -14.35 -8.75 -5.74
C LYS A 369 -13.74 -7.54 -5.04
N PHE A 370 -12.42 -7.48 -4.98
CA PHE A 370 -11.66 -6.46 -4.29
C PHE A 370 -11.11 -5.39 -5.24
N GLY A 371 -10.94 -4.15 -4.75
CA GLY A 371 -10.13 -3.12 -5.37
C GLY A 371 -8.66 -3.27 -5.01
N MET A 372 -7.78 -2.63 -5.77
CA MET A 372 -6.34 -2.66 -5.54
C MET A 372 -5.87 -1.42 -4.77
N ILE A 373 -4.98 -1.62 -3.79
CA ILE A 373 -4.31 -0.58 -3.03
C ILE A 373 -2.86 -0.96 -2.78
N GLY A 374 -1.98 0.00 -2.57
CA GLY A 374 -0.58 -0.22 -2.18
C GLY A 374 -0.32 0.31 -0.79
N SER A 375 0.61 -0.29 -0.07
CA SER A 375 1.07 0.16 1.25
C SER A 375 2.47 -0.35 1.52
N THR A 376 3.20 0.26 2.46
CA THR A 376 4.62 -0.11 2.66
C THR A 376 4.81 -1.38 3.48
N ASP A 377 4.00 -1.59 4.48
CA ASP A 377 4.27 -2.58 5.54
C ASP A 377 5.67 -2.37 6.16
N SER A 378 6.12 -1.11 6.23
CA SER A 378 7.40 -0.78 6.83
C SER A 378 7.35 -0.94 8.35
N HIS A 379 8.43 -1.49 8.93
CA HIS A 379 8.59 -1.68 10.37
C HIS A 379 9.59 -0.69 10.99
N THR A 380 9.86 0.40 10.26
CA THR A 380 10.75 1.48 10.71
C THR A 380 10.02 2.70 11.25
N SER A 381 8.67 2.71 11.22
CA SER A 381 7.80 3.90 11.42
C SER A 381 7.93 4.95 10.31
N LEU A 382 8.59 4.63 9.22
CA LEU A 382 8.93 5.56 8.15
C LEU A 382 8.28 5.08 6.84
N ALA A 383 7.07 5.55 6.56
CA ALA A 383 6.33 5.27 5.34
C ALA A 383 7.00 5.93 4.12
N SER A 384 7.95 5.25 3.49
CA SER A 384 8.69 5.77 2.35
C SER A 384 8.71 4.77 1.20
N THR A 385 8.37 5.24 0.01
CA THR A 385 8.17 4.40 -1.19
C THR A 385 9.04 4.80 -2.37
N ARG A 386 9.87 5.83 -2.22
CA ARG A 386 10.76 6.28 -3.30
C ARG A 386 12.15 5.67 -3.16
N ASP A 387 12.68 5.16 -4.26
CA ASP A 387 14.01 4.53 -4.29
C ASP A 387 15.14 5.42 -3.73
N GLU A 388 15.12 6.71 -4.05
CA GLU A 388 16.12 7.67 -3.54
C GLU A 388 15.89 8.08 -2.08
N ASN A 389 14.80 7.61 -1.45
CA ASN A 389 14.44 7.94 -0.06
C ASN A 389 13.91 6.73 0.71
N PHE A 390 14.40 5.54 0.40
CA PHE A 390 13.94 4.30 1.00
C PHE A 390 14.62 3.99 2.33
N TRP A 391 13.81 3.80 3.39
CA TRP A 391 14.28 3.61 4.76
C TRP A 391 14.29 2.14 5.23
N GLY A 392 14.08 1.19 4.31
CA GLY A 392 14.15 -0.24 4.57
C GLY A 392 12.88 -0.85 5.18
N LYS A 393 12.88 -2.18 5.28
CA LYS A 393 11.78 -2.94 5.91
C LYS A 393 11.85 -2.90 7.43
N MET A 394 13.03 -3.12 8.00
CA MET A 394 13.28 -3.20 9.44
C MET A 394 14.32 -2.15 9.86
N PRO A 395 14.40 -1.77 11.15
CA PRO A 395 15.43 -0.82 11.62
C PRO A 395 16.86 -1.25 11.32
N THR A 396 17.12 -2.55 11.24
CA THR A 396 18.42 -3.11 10.85
C THR A 396 18.77 -2.86 9.38
N ALA A 397 17.77 -2.53 8.57
CA ALA A 397 17.89 -2.23 7.15
C ALA A 397 17.74 -0.74 6.82
N GLU A 398 17.85 0.14 7.82
CA GLU A 398 17.98 1.57 7.57
C GLU A 398 19.26 1.84 6.73
N PRO A 399 19.34 2.93 5.94
CA PRO A 399 20.41 3.18 5.00
C PRO A 399 21.81 2.97 5.59
N SER A 400 22.58 2.01 5.03
CA SER A 400 23.93 1.66 5.42
C SER A 400 24.69 1.00 4.26
N PRO A 401 26.05 0.96 4.29
CA PRO A 401 26.84 0.40 3.19
C PRO A 401 26.58 -1.09 2.90
N ASP A 402 26.01 -1.80 3.85
CA ASP A 402 25.85 -3.25 3.80
C ASP A 402 24.43 -3.74 4.10
N ARG A 403 23.43 -2.82 4.24
CA ARG A 403 22.02 -3.22 4.52
C ARG A 403 21.50 -4.23 3.52
N TYR A 404 21.91 -4.17 2.26
CA TYR A 404 21.48 -5.11 1.23
C TYR A 404 21.79 -6.57 1.53
N LYS A 405 22.72 -6.88 2.45
CA LYS A 405 23.11 -8.22 2.90
C LYS A 405 22.26 -8.74 4.06
N HIS A 406 21.49 -7.88 4.71
CA HIS A 406 20.73 -8.26 5.88
C HIS A 406 19.55 -9.15 5.47
N TYR A 407 19.12 -10.01 6.37
CA TYR A 407 17.92 -10.80 6.16
C TYR A 407 16.68 -9.98 6.48
N VAL A 408 15.67 -10.05 5.60
CA VAL A 408 14.29 -9.68 5.93
C VAL A 408 13.58 -10.89 6.54
N ILE A 409 13.76 -12.06 5.91
CA ILE A 409 13.30 -13.35 6.44
C ILE A 409 14.50 -14.30 6.46
N GLN A 410 14.97 -14.67 7.65
CA GLN A 410 15.92 -15.74 7.80
C GLN A 410 15.16 -17.05 7.93
N ALA A 411 15.45 -18.01 7.05
CA ALA A 411 14.76 -19.29 7.00
C ALA A 411 14.86 -20.06 8.32
N LEU A 412 13.74 -20.32 8.96
CA LEU A 412 13.68 -21.06 10.23
C LEU A 412 13.76 -22.58 10.02
N GLY A 413 13.51 -23.07 8.79
CA GLY A 413 13.60 -24.48 8.42
C GLY A 413 15.04 -25.03 8.25
N GLY A 414 16.06 -24.18 8.37
CA GLY A 414 17.47 -24.56 8.24
C GLY A 414 18.01 -24.62 6.81
N ASP A 415 17.20 -24.35 5.81
CA ASP A 415 17.61 -24.18 4.41
C ASP A 415 17.77 -22.70 4.09
N ASP A 416 19.01 -22.19 4.13
CA ASP A 416 19.31 -20.76 3.91
C ASP A 416 18.95 -20.29 2.50
N SER A 417 18.77 -21.19 1.52
CA SER A 417 18.31 -20.82 0.17
C SER A 417 16.89 -20.25 0.16
N LEU A 418 16.10 -20.53 1.20
CA LEU A 418 14.74 -20.01 1.39
C LEU A 418 14.71 -18.66 2.09
N SER A 419 15.87 -18.18 2.56
CA SER A 419 15.97 -16.85 3.16
C SER A 419 15.79 -15.75 2.13
N THR A 420 15.18 -14.64 2.55
CA THR A 420 15.00 -13.43 1.75
C THR A 420 15.84 -12.30 2.32
N PHE A 421 16.60 -11.65 1.47
CA PHE A 421 17.52 -10.57 1.84
C PHE A 421 16.92 -9.20 1.55
N GLU A 422 17.45 -8.17 2.19
CA GLU A 422 16.99 -6.80 1.99
C GLU A 422 17.12 -6.35 0.53
N TYR A 423 18.14 -6.80 -0.22
CA TYR A 423 18.26 -6.47 -1.65
C TYR A 423 17.12 -7.00 -2.53
N GLU A 424 16.28 -7.88 -2.00
CA GLU A 424 15.08 -8.41 -2.69
C GLU A 424 13.82 -7.61 -2.34
N THR A 425 13.94 -6.58 -1.48
CA THR A 425 12.82 -5.70 -1.16
C THR A 425 12.64 -4.61 -2.22
N LEU A 426 11.43 -4.10 -2.29
CA LEU A 426 11.05 -2.97 -3.14
C LEU A 426 10.89 -1.71 -2.28
N ALA A 427 11.24 -0.54 -2.83
CA ALA A 427 10.79 0.72 -2.28
C ALA A 427 9.34 0.96 -2.75
N SER A 428 8.40 0.13 -2.31
CA SER A 428 7.09 0.00 -2.94
C SER A 428 5.95 0.12 -1.94
N GLY A 429 4.79 0.36 -2.51
CA GLY A 429 3.50 0.32 -1.88
C GLY A 429 2.96 1.70 -1.48
N LEU A 430 2.37 2.42 -2.44
CA LEU A 430 1.71 3.71 -2.20
C LEU A 430 0.24 3.62 -2.61
N ALA A 431 -0.64 4.09 -1.74
CA ALA A 431 -2.07 4.17 -2.01
C ALA A 431 -2.43 5.47 -2.72
N GLY A 432 -3.11 5.39 -3.86
CA GLY A 432 -3.84 6.49 -4.47
C GLY A 432 -5.35 6.31 -4.23
N VAL A 433 -5.97 7.29 -3.58
CA VAL A 433 -7.40 7.24 -3.25
C VAL A 433 -8.10 8.44 -3.88
N TRP A 434 -9.04 8.19 -4.77
CA TRP A 434 -9.91 9.22 -5.32
C TRP A 434 -11.06 9.47 -4.35
N ALA A 435 -11.08 10.62 -3.71
CA ALA A 435 -12.10 10.99 -2.74
C ALA A 435 -12.58 12.43 -2.94
N ARG A 436 -13.68 12.78 -2.31
CA ARG A 436 -14.26 14.11 -2.40
C ARG A 436 -13.48 15.14 -1.57
N GLU A 437 -12.88 14.68 -0.47
CA GLU A 437 -12.10 15.51 0.45
C GLU A 437 -11.16 14.64 1.29
N ASN A 438 -10.15 15.26 1.91
CA ASN A 438 -9.22 14.57 2.80
C ASN A 438 -9.79 14.52 4.23
N THR A 439 -10.71 13.57 4.46
CA THR A 439 -11.29 13.26 5.77
C THR A 439 -11.38 11.74 5.95
N ARG A 440 -11.43 11.24 7.20
CA ARG A 440 -11.62 9.80 7.45
C ARG A 440 -12.84 9.26 6.72
N GLU A 441 -13.94 10.00 6.79
CA GLU A 441 -15.21 9.60 6.21
C GLU A 441 -15.13 9.47 4.68
N ALA A 442 -14.59 10.50 4.01
CA ALA A 442 -14.54 10.52 2.55
C ALA A 442 -13.53 9.52 1.98
N LEU A 443 -12.35 9.39 2.61
CA LEU A 443 -11.33 8.41 2.20
C LEU A 443 -11.81 6.98 2.46
N PHE A 444 -12.43 6.72 3.62
CA PHE A 444 -13.00 5.41 3.94
C PHE A 444 -14.10 5.01 2.95
N ASP A 445 -15.01 5.93 2.64
CA ASP A 445 -16.10 5.69 1.69
C ASP A 445 -15.57 5.43 0.27
N ALA A 446 -14.48 6.09 -0.13
CA ALA A 446 -13.79 5.83 -1.38
C ALA A 446 -13.12 4.45 -1.40
N MET A 447 -12.45 4.07 -0.31
CA MET A 447 -11.89 2.72 -0.11
C MET A 447 -12.98 1.64 -0.17
N GLN A 448 -14.11 1.87 0.50
CA GLN A 448 -15.25 0.94 0.46
C GLN A 448 -15.83 0.78 -0.95
N LYS A 449 -15.84 1.86 -1.74
CA LYS A 449 -16.26 1.87 -3.15
C LYS A 449 -15.17 1.39 -4.11
N LYS A 450 -13.96 1.10 -3.62
CA LYS A 450 -12.81 0.68 -4.42
C LYS A 450 -12.35 1.75 -5.44
N GLU A 451 -12.64 3.03 -5.20
CA GLU A 451 -12.11 4.13 -6.02
C GLU A 451 -10.65 4.42 -5.65
N THR A 452 -9.83 3.37 -5.70
CA THR A 452 -8.44 3.33 -5.27
C THR A 452 -7.57 2.67 -6.32
N TYR A 453 -6.28 2.92 -6.23
CA TYR A 453 -5.29 2.20 -7.00
C TYR A 453 -3.95 2.15 -6.25
N ALA A 454 -3.11 1.21 -6.63
CA ALA A 454 -1.76 1.05 -6.10
C ALA A 454 -0.73 1.65 -7.03
N THR A 455 0.35 2.18 -6.48
CA THR A 455 1.59 2.37 -7.23
C THR A 455 2.76 1.71 -6.51
N THR A 456 3.82 1.45 -7.26
CA THR A 456 5.05 0.87 -6.72
C THR A 456 5.97 1.91 -6.07
N GLY A 457 5.48 3.15 -5.87
CA GLY A 457 6.20 4.19 -5.14
C GLY A 457 6.08 5.59 -5.72
N THR A 458 5.88 5.69 -7.01
CA THR A 458 5.70 6.96 -7.71
C THR A 458 4.25 7.43 -7.66
N ARG A 459 4.04 8.74 -7.81
CA ARG A 459 2.70 9.33 -7.79
C ARG A 459 2.15 9.49 -9.21
N ILE A 460 2.16 8.40 -9.99
CA ILE A 460 1.46 8.35 -11.28
C ILE A 460 -0.02 8.62 -11.05
N VAL A 461 -0.59 9.62 -11.71
CA VAL A 461 -2.02 9.93 -11.63
C VAL A 461 -2.75 9.13 -12.67
N VAL A 462 -3.74 8.32 -12.26
CA VAL A 462 -4.51 7.48 -13.18
C VAL A 462 -6.01 7.66 -12.95
N ARG A 463 -6.76 7.82 -14.07
CA ARG A 463 -8.22 7.67 -14.09
C ARG A 463 -8.57 6.52 -15.02
N PHE A 464 -9.52 5.69 -14.61
CA PHE A 464 -10.00 4.55 -15.39
C PHE A 464 -11.52 4.43 -15.23
N PHE A 465 -12.22 4.45 -16.36
CA PHE A 465 -13.68 4.35 -16.43
C PHE A 465 -14.09 3.29 -17.45
N GLY A 466 -15.19 2.60 -17.19
CA GLY A 466 -15.80 1.65 -18.12
C GLY A 466 -17.27 2.03 -18.39
N GLY A 467 -17.71 1.88 -19.62
CA GLY A 467 -19.07 2.21 -20.04
C GLY A 467 -19.42 1.59 -21.39
N TRP A 468 -20.45 2.13 -22.04
CA TRP A 468 -20.91 1.64 -23.33
C TRP A 468 -20.94 2.70 -24.44
N ASP A 469 -20.75 3.99 -24.07
CA ASP A 469 -21.03 5.12 -24.92
C ASP A 469 -19.93 6.18 -24.92
N TYR A 470 -18.69 5.82 -24.57
CA TYR A 470 -17.57 6.76 -24.69
C TYR A 470 -17.16 6.90 -26.16
N ASP A 471 -16.94 8.15 -26.57
CA ASP A 471 -16.40 8.53 -27.85
C ASP A 471 -14.87 8.70 -27.76
N GLU A 472 -14.15 8.56 -28.87
CA GLU A 472 -12.67 8.66 -28.93
C GLU A 472 -12.13 9.99 -28.36
N ASP A 473 -12.90 11.08 -28.51
CA ASP A 473 -12.52 12.40 -28.03
C ASP A 473 -12.82 12.64 -26.55
N ASP A 474 -13.65 11.84 -25.90
CA ASP A 474 -14.10 12.06 -24.52
C ASP A 474 -12.96 12.18 -23.52
N VAL A 475 -11.89 11.39 -23.68
CA VAL A 475 -10.72 11.40 -22.80
C VAL A 475 -9.87 12.67 -22.92
N PHE A 476 -9.99 13.41 -24.03
CA PHE A 476 -9.24 14.64 -24.30
C PHE A 476 -10.00 15.90 -23.89
N ARG A 477 -11.25 15.77 -23.51
CA ARG A 477 -12.09 16.91 -23.13
C ARG A 477 -11.71 17.44 -21.75
N PRO A 478 -11.85 18.75 -21.47
CA PRO A 478 -11.62 19.33 -20.14
C PRO A 478 -12.53 18.75 -19.05
N ASP A 479 -13.73 18.28 -19.41
CA ASP A 479 -14.72 17.65 -18.54
C ASP A 479 -14.70 16.11 -18.59
N ALA A 480 -13.60 15.50 -19.04
CA ALA A 480 -13.45 14.05 -19.20
C ALA A 480 -13.83 13.25 -17.94
N VAL A 481 -13.48 13.74 -16.75
CA VAL A 481 -13.83 13.08 -15.48
C VAL A 481 -15.35 13.05 -15.29
N SER A 482 -16.04 14.17 -15.54
CA SER A 482 -17.50 14.24 -15.49
C SER A 482 -18.16 13.27 -16.47
N ILE A 483 -17.64 13.25 -17.71
CA ILE A 483 -18.09 12.32 -18.75
C ILE A 483 -17.91 10.86 -18.31
N GLY A 484 -16.76 10.56 -17.65
CA GLY A 484 -16.48 9.24 -17.12
C GLY A 484 -17.57 8.72 -16.17
N TYR A 485 -18.00 9.56 -15.23
CA TYR A 485 -19.09 9.20 -14.30
C TYR A 485 -20.48 9.27 -14.93
N ASP A 486 -20.71 10.20 -15.88
CA ASP A 486 -22.03 10.38 -16.50
C ASP A 486 -22.37 9.25 -17.51
N LYS A 487 -21.36 8.71 -18.22
CA LYS A 487 -21.51 7.68 -19.26
C LYS A 487 -21.17 6.25 -18.77
N GLY A 488 -20.63 6.10 -17.56
CA GLY A 488 -20.17 4.81 -17.07
C GLY A 488 -19.85 4.76 -15.58
N VAL A 489 -18.94 3.87 -15.22
CA VAL A 489 -18.50 3.61 -13.83
C VAL A 489 -17.00 3.85 -13.69
N PRO A 490 -16.55 4.37 -12.55
CA PRO A 490 -15.11 4.47 -12.25
C PRO A 490 -14.48 3.11 -11.94
N MET A 491 -13.15 3.09 -11.81
CA MET A 491 -12.44 1.96 -11.20
C MET A 491 -13.12 1.53 -9.90
N GLY A 492 -13.21 0.21 -9.65
CA GLY A 492 -13.94 -0.36 -8.51
C GLY A 492 -15.43 -0.59 -8.77
N GLY A 493 -15.96 -0.15 -9.90
CA GLY A 493 -17.38 -0.24 -10.24
C GLY A 493 -17.78 -1.49 -11.02
N ASP A 494 -19.09 -1.67 -11.17
CA ASP A 494 -19.71 -2.72 -11.97
C ASP A 494 -20.31 -2.14 -13.25
N LEU A 495 -19.93 -2.69 -14.39
CA LEU A 495 -20.61 -2.38 -15.66
C LEU A 495 -22.05 -2.91 -15.63
N PRO A 496 -23.02 -2.11 -16.02
CA PRO A 496 -24.38 -2.62 -16.25
C PRO A 496 -24.40 -3.63 -17.42
N ASN A 497 -25.46 -4.41 -17.53
CA ASN A 497 -25.67 -5.25 -18.70
C ASN A 497 -25.56 -4.43 -19.98
N ALA A 498 -25.08 -5.08 -21.05
CA ALA A 498 -24.95 -4.44 -22.35
C ALA A 498 -26.28 -3.86 -22.80
N PRO A 499 -26.38 -2.53 -23.10
CA PRO A 499 -27.60 -1.95 -23.65
C PRO A 499 -27.91 -2.54 -25.03
N GLU A 500 -29.20 -2.50 -25.44
CA GLU A 500 -29.63 -2.99 -26.74
C GLU A 500 -28.83 -2.30 -27.87
N GLY A 501 -28.27 -3.11 -28.77
CA GLY A 501 -27.48 -2.64 -29.91
C GLY A 501 -26.00 -2.36 -29.60
N LYS A 502 -25.53 -2.44 -28.35
CA LYS A 502 -24.13 -2.31 -28.00
C LYS A 502 -23.44 -3.68 -28.10
N GLN A 503 -22.28 -3.72 -28.74
CA GLN A 503 -21.54 -4.94 -29.01
C GLN A 503 -20.45 -5.23 -28.00
N ALA A 504 -19.82 -4.19 -27.44
CA ALA A 504 -18.72 -4.34 -26.49
C ALA A 504 -18.62 -3.10 -25.56
N PRO A 505 -18.09 -3.27 -24.33
CA PRO A 505 -17.82 -2.16 -23.43
C PRO A 505 -16.67 -1.31 -23.96
N VAL A 506 -16.72 -0.02 -23.64
CA VAL A 506 -15.71 0.96 -23.97
C VAL A 506 -15.08 1.47 -22.70
N PHE A 507 -13.75 1.52 -22.65
CA PHE A 507 -13.00 2.00 -21.50
C PHE A 507 -12.27 3.29 -21.83
N MET A 508 -12.34 4.23 -20.91
CA MET A 508 -11.63 5.51 -20.98
C MET A 508 -10.54 5.51 -19.92
N VAL A 509 -9.29 5.72 -20.32
CA VAL A 509 -8.14 5.75 -19.41
C VAL A 509 -7.23 6.91 -19.71
N GLY A 510 -6.79 7.59 -18.66
CA GLY A 510 -5.79 8.64 -18.74
C GLY A 510 -4.77 8.52 -17.61
N ALA A 511 -3.50 8.69 -17.95
CA ALA A 511 -2.40 8.66 -16.99
C ALA A 511 -1.46 9.85 -17.19
N LEU A 512 -1.03 10.45 -16.07
CA LEU A 512 -0.03 11.51 -16.01
C LEU A 512 1.12 11.02 -15.13
N LYS A 513 2.37 11.18 -15.61
CA LYS A 513 3.56 10.80 -14.85
C LYS A 513 3.66 11.54 -13.51
N ASP A 514 4.36 10.97 -12.56
CA ASP A 514 4.87 11.71 -11.41
C ASP A 514 5.86 12.78 -11.90
N ALA A 515 5.66 14.03 -11.49
CA ALA A 515 6.55 15.14 -11.88
C ALA A 515 8.02 14.92 -11.48
N TRP A 516 8.28 14.05 -10.50
CA TRP A 516 9.60 13.75 -9.96
C TRP A 516 10.12 12.36 -10.35
N SER A 517 9.47 11.69 -11.28
CA SER A 517 9.84 10.36 -11.75
C SER A 517 9.96 10.27 -13.27
N GLY A 518 10.09 9.04 -13.77
CA GLY A 518 10.19 8.72 -15.19
C GLY A 518 8.97 9.14 -16.00
N ASN A 519 9.16 9.33 -17.29
CA ASN A 519 8.05 9.42 -18.24
C ASN A 519 7.31 8.08 -18.31
N LEU A 520 6.11 8.09 -18.85
CA LEU A 520 5.30 6.90 -19.06
C LEU A 520 5.79 6.11 -20.29
N ASP A 521 5.93 4.80 -20.14
CA ASP A 521 6.15 3.87 -21.25
C ASP A 521 4.83 3.59 -21.97
N ARG A 522 3.84 3.09 -21.24
CA ARG A 522 2.55 2.68 -21.82
C ARG A 522 1.44 2.57 -20.78
N ILE A 523 0.20 2.52 -21.29
CA ILE A 523 -0.98 2.07 -20.56
C ILE A 523 -1.42 0.74 -21.14
N GLN A 524 -1.67 -0.23 -20.26
CA GLN A 524 -2.23 -1.53 -20.60
C GLN A 524 -3.61 -1.69 -19.95
N ILE A 525 -4.52 -2.37 -20.65
CA ILE A 525 -5.73 -2.93 -20.03
C ILE A 525 -5.53 -4.44 -19.92
N VAL A 526 -5.62 -4.93 -18.70
CA VAL A 526 -5.59 -6.36 -18.40
C VAL A 526 -7.03 -6.84 -18.27
N LYS A 527 -7.40 -7.79 -19.11
CA LYS A 527 -8.70 -8.46 -19.12
C LYS A 527 -8.56 -9.88 -18.61
N GLY A 528 -9.37 -10.24 -17.64
CA GLY A 528 -9.60 -11.63 -17.23
C GLY A 528 -11.06 -12.00 -17.44
N TRP A 529 -11.36 -13.23 -17.89
CA TRP A 529 -12.73 -13.70 -18.04
C TRP A 529 -12.86 -15.20 -17.82
N VAL A 530 -14.11 -15.66 -17.70
CA VAL A 530 -14.42 -17.09 -17.62
C VAL A 530 -15.22 -17.46 -18.86
N ASP A 531 -14.70 -18.41 -19.65
CA ASP A 531 -15.31 -18.85 -20.90
C ASP A 531 -16.50 -19.80 -20.71
N ASP A 532 -17.07 -20.30 -21.83
CA ASP A 532 -18.19 -21.22 -21.83
C ASP A 532 -17.91 -22.54 -21.11
N ASN A 533 -16.64 -22.99 -21.12
CA ASN A 533 -16.21 -24.20 -20.44
C ASN A 533 -15.99 -23.99 -18.94
N GLY A 534 -16.09 -22.74 -18.46
CA GLY A 534 -15.79 -22.37 -17.08
C GLY A 534 -14.29 -22.18 -16.82
N GLU A 535 -13.48 -22.13 -17.88
CA GLU A 535 -12.03 -21.96 -17.80
C GLU A 535 -11.65 -20.47 -17.74
N ARG A 536 -10.62 -20.17 -16.97
CA ARG A 536 -10.07 -18.82 -16.83
C ARG A 536 -9.25 -18.45 -18.03
N GLN A 537 -9.49 -17.28 -18.56
CA GLN A 537 -8.77 -16.71 -19.70
C GLN A 537 -8.21 -15.35 -19.32
N GLU A 538 -7.10 -14.96 -19.98
CA GLU A 538 -6.44 -13.69 -19.76
C GLU A 538 -5.97 -13.11 -21.09
N ARG A 539 -6.07 -11.79 -21.21
CA ARG A 539 -5.43 -11.04 -22.30
C ARG A 539 -5.03 -9.66 -21.84
N ILE A 540 -3.88 -9.20 -22.33
CA ILE A 540 -3.33 -7.89 -22.01
C ILE A 540 -3.27 -7.10 -23.32
N TYR A 541 -3.79 -5.88 -23.29
CA TYR A 541 -3.79 -4.97 -24.43
C TYR A 541 -2.99 -3.72 -24.09
N ASP A 542 -2.02 -3.35 -24.95
CA ASP A 542 -1.45 -2.02 -24.93
C ASP A 542 -2.49 -1.08 -25.57
N VAL A 543 -2.96 -0.07 -24.84
CA VAL A 543 -4.02 0.85 -25.30
C VAL A 543 -3.49 2.25 -25.59
N ALA A 544 -2.36 2.60 -25.00
CA ALA A 544 -1.58 3.79 -25.32
C ALA A 544 -0.10 3.51 -25.11
N VAL A 545 0.75 3.94 -26.02
CA VAL A 545 2.21 3.77 -25.95
C VAL A 545 2.90 5.08 -26.31
N SER A 546 3.99 5.38 -25.64
CA SER A 546 4.77 6.59 -25.81
C SER A 546 5.65 6.58 -27.08
N ASP A 547 6.30 7.70 -27.36
CA ASP A 547 7.28 7.91 -28.43
C ASP A 547 6.74 7.61 -29.85
N GLY A 548 5.42 7.69 -30.05
CA GLY A 548 4.79 7.39 -31.35
C GLY A 548 4.98 5.94 -31.81
N ARG A 549 5.29 5.01 -30.89
CA ARG A 549 5.34 3.57 -31.14
C ARG A 549 3.98 3.06 -31.62
N LYS A 550 3.94 1.98 -32.34
CA LYS A 550 2.71 1.42 -32.87
C LYS A 550 2.23 0.25 -32.02
N ILE A 551 0.93 0.15 -31.89
CA ILE A 551 0.23 -1.02 -31.38
C ILE A 551 -0.19 -1.84 -32.59
N ASP A 552 0.18 -3.11 -32.63
CA ASP A 552 -0.12 -4.04 -33.71
C ASP A 552 -1.58 -4.54 -33.64
N GLU A 553 -2.02 -5.28 -34.65
CA GLU A 553 -3.40 -5.83 -34.72
C GLU A 553 -3.74 -6.81 -33.59
N ASP A 554 -2.71 -7.40 -32.96
CA ASP A 554 -2.86 -8.26 -31.78
C ASP A 554 -3.06 -7.48 -30.46
N GLY A 555 -3.09 -6.14 -30.53
CA GLY A 555 -3.27 -5.25 -29.39
C GLY A 555 -1.98 -5.08 -28.56
N ARG A 556 -0.79 -5.36 -29.12
CA ARG A 556 0.50 -5.24 -28.41
C ARG A 556 1.49 -4.39 -29.22
N THR A 557 2.38 -3.70 -28.50
CA THR A 557 3.55 -3.09 -29.15
C THR A 557 4.78 -4.01 -29.00
N LYS A 558 5.48 -4.24 -30.10
CA LYS A 558 6.75 -4.99 -30.11
C LYS A 558 7.95 -4.09 -29.89
N ALA A 559 7.75 -2.79 -29.99
CA ALA A 559 8.80 -1.82 -29.80
C ALA A 559 9.02 -1.53 -28.31
N VAL A 560 10.23 -1.72 -27.82
CA VAL A 560 10.62 -1.38 -26.43
C VAL A 560 10.81 0.13 -26.30
N VAL A 561 10.50 0.69 -25.12
CA VAL A 561 10.71 2.13 -24.84
C VAL A 561 12.20 2.49 -24.74
N GLY A 562 13.06 1.52 -24.47
CA GLY A 562 14.48 1.71 -24.23
C GLY A 562 14.82 1.89 -22.73
N ASN A 563 16.09 2.09 -22.44
CA ASN A 563 16.60 2.29 -21.07
C ASN A 563 17.69 3.36 -21.05
N THR A 564 17.50 4.42 -20.28
CA THR A 564 18.44 5.55 -20.14
C THR A 564 19.11 5.59 -18.77
N VAL A 565 18.97 4.53 -17.96
CA VAL A 565 19.51 4.46 -16.60
C VAL A 565 21.04 4.39 -16.62
N ASP A 566 21.68 5.32 -15.93
CA ASP A 566 23.07 5.25 -15.54
C ASP A 566 23.15 4.68 -14.10
N VAL A 567 23.29 3.37 -14.00
CA VAL A 567 23.32 2.66 -12.71
C VAL A 567 24.47 3.12 -11.80
N LYS A 568 25.59 3.54 -12.38
CA LYS A 568 26.76 4.01 -11.59
C LYS A 568 26.47 5.32 -10.88
N ASN A 569 25.73 6.21 -11.54
CA ASN A 569 25.38 7.52 -11.00
C ASN A 569 23.98 7.56 -10.40
N ALA A 570 23.24 6.44 -10.43
CA ALA A 570 21.84 6.33 -10.04
C ALA A 570 21.01 7.48 -10.62
N THR A 571 21.09 7.65 -11.95
CA THR A 571 20.40 8.70 -12.71
C THR A 571 19.81 8.12 -13.98
N TYR A 572 18.90 8.85 -14.61
CA TYR A 572 18.30 8.49 -15.89
C TYR A 572 17.95 9.78 -16.67
N LEU A 573 17.65 9.64 -17.96
CA LEU A 573 17.24 10.75 -18.79
C LEU A 573 15.75 10.60 -19.16
N ASN A 574 14.97 11.65 -18.91
CA ASN A 574 13.57 11.74 -19.31
C ASN A 574 13.43 12.24 -20.78
N ASN A 575 14.18 11.62 -21.70
CA ASN A 575 14.15 11.94 -23.14
C ASN A 575 13.55 10.82 -24.00
N ILE A 576 13.00 9.79 -23.34
CA ILE A 576 12.14 8.74 -23.89
C ILE A 576 10.87 8.68 -23.06
N GLY A 577 9.81 8.07 -23.61
CA GLY A 577 8.53 8.04 -22.95
C GLY A 577 7.78 9.38 -23.02
N ASP A 578 6.51 9.39 -22.65
CA ASP A 578 5.66 10.58 -22.67
C ASP A 578 5.21 10.99 -21.25
N ALA A 579 4.98 12.29 -21.06
CA ALA A 579 4.52 12.81 -19.77
C ALA A 579 3.06 12.42 -19.46
N GLU A 580 2.27 12.22 -20.49
CA GLU A 580 0.84 11.89 -20.42
C GLU A 580 0.49 10.89 -21.51
N LEU A 581 -0.34 9.91 -21.16
CA LEU A 581 -0.93 8.97 -22.10
C LEU A 581 -2.44 8.88 -21.85
N ARG A 582 -3.22 8.83 -22.94
CA ARG A 582 -4.68 8.72 -22.86
C ARG A 582 -5.20 7.80 -23.97
N ALA A 583 -6.27 7.06 -23.67
CA ALA A 583 -6.95 6.22 -24.63
C ALA A 583 -8.44 6.07 -24.33
N VAL A 584 -9.22 5.93 -25.37
CA VAL A 584 -10.53 5.29 -25.35
C VAL A 584 -10.38 3.97 -26.11
N TRP A 585 -10.72 2.86 -25.46
CA TRP A 585 -10.51 1.52 -26.00
C TRP A 585 -11.77 0.69 -25.87
N THR A 586 -12.15 0.04 -26.98
CA THR A 586 -13.28 -0.90 -27.03
C THR A 586 -12.75 -2.32 -26.97
N ASP A 587 -13.33 -3.18 -26.13
CA ASP A 587 -12.91 -4.58 -26.01
C ASP A 587 -13.21 -5.36 -27.31
N PRO A 588 -12.19 -5.77 -28.09
CA PRO A 588 -12.41 -6.47 -29.36
C PRO A 588 -12.84 -7.93 -29.17
N ASP A 589 -12.63 -8.49 -27.97
CA ASP A 589 -12.88 -9.90 -27.66
C ASP A 589 -14.03 -10.06 -26.64
N PHE A 590 -14.94 -9.08 -26.55
CA PHE A 590 -16.05 -9.13 -25.62
C PHE A 590 -17.09 -10.20 -26.00
N SER A 591 -17.55 -10.91 -25.00
CA SER A 591 -18.74 -11.75 -25.10
C SER A 591 -19.71 -11.40 -23.98
N PRO A 592 -21.00 -11.11 -24.28
CA PRO A 592 -21.97 -10.78 -23.25
C PRO A 592 -22.27 -11.93 -22.29
N ASP A 593 -21.95 -13.16 -22.68
CA ASP A 593 -22.18 -14.38 -21.90
C ASP A 593 -20.99 -14.74 -20.98
N HIS A 594 -19.87 -14.01 -21.10
CA HIS A 594 -18.67 -14.24 -20.32
C HIS A 594 -18.54 -13.16 -19.22
N PRO A 595 -18.59 -13.55 -17.93
CA PRO A 595 -18.22 -12.62 -16.87
C PRO A 595 -16.76 -12.24 -17.01
N ALA A 596 -16.46 -10.95 -16.90
CA ALA A 596 -15.13 -10.41 -17.15
C ALA A 596 -14.73 -9.37 -16.08
N VAL A 597 -13.43 -9.17 -15.97
CA VAL A 597 -12.81 -8.16 -15.11
C VAL A 597 -11.75 -7.40 -15.90
N TYR A 598 -11.67 -6.08 -15.70
CA TYR A 598 -10.75 -5.21 -16.41
C TYR A 598 -10.08 -4.27 -15.44
N TYR A 599 -8.76 -4.09 -15.54
CA TYR A 599 -8.05 -3.03 -14.83
C TYR A 599 -6.94 -2.44 -15.71
N ALA A 600 -6.57 -1.20 -15.42
CA ALA A 600 -5.46 -0.56 -16.10
C ALA A 600 -4.15 -0.77 -15.32
N ARG A 601 -3.08 -1.08 -16.07
CA ARG A 601 -1.70 -1.05 -15.60
C ARG A 601 -0.95 0.03 -16.37
N VAL A 602 -0.29 0.95 -15.65
CA VAL A 602 0.50 2.03 -16.24
C VAL A 602 1.96 1.79 -15.88
N LEU A 603 2.84 1.85 -16.88
CA LEU A 603 4.27 1.63 -16.72
C LEU A 603 5.04 2.92 -16.98
N GLU A 604 6.03 3.23 -16.12
CA GLU A 604 7.05 4.25 -16.39
C GLU A 604 8.21 3.67 -17.22
N ILE A 605 9.05 4.53 -17.78
CA ILE A 605 10.35 4.14 -18.32
C ILE A 605 11.24 3.60 -17.19
N PRO A 606 12.30 2.81 -17.49
CA PRO A 606 13.22 2.33 -16.45
C PRO A 606 13.86 3.46 -15.65
N THR A 607 13.89 3.28 -14.31
CA THR A 607 14.52 4.16 -13.32
C THR A 607 15.46 3.38 -12.40
N PRO A 608 16.43 4.03 -11.71
CA PRO A 608 17.31 3.36 -10.77
C PRO A 608 16.56 2.86 -9.53
N THR A 609 16.90 1.67 -9.05
CA THR A 609 16.39 1.13 -7.78
C THR A 609 17.10 1.72 -6.57
N TRP A 610 16.54 1.54 -5.35
CA TRP A 610 17.18 1.99 -4.10
C TRP A 610 18.60 1.40 -3.91
N GLN A 611 18.84 0.19 -4.41
CA GLN A 611 20.14 -0.45 -4.37
C GLN A 611 21.16 0.31 -5.23
N ALA A 612 20.75 0.88 -6.36
CA ALA A 612 21.61 1.74 -7.16
C ALA A 612 21.93 3.07 -6.44
N HIS A 613 20.96 3.66 -5.76
CA HIS A 613 21.16 4.86 -4.94
C HIS A 613 22.12 4.61 -3.77
N ASP A 614 21.98 3.48 -3.07
CA ASP A 614 22.91 3.07 -2.00
C ASP A 614 24.32 2.82 -2.54
N ALA A 615 24.45 2.10 -3.67
CA ALA A 615 25.73 1.82 -4.29
C ALA A 615 26.50 3.10 -4.58
N LYS A 616 25.80 4.11 -5.14
CA LYS A 616 26.37 5.42 -5.41
C LYS A 616 26.73 6.17 -4.11
N PHE A 617 25.80 6.23 -3.16
CA PHE A 617 25.98 7.05 -1.94
C PHE A 617 27.10 6.52 -1.05
N PHE A 618 27.14 5.21 -0.84
CA PHE A 618 28.12 4.55 0.03
C PHE A 618 29.40 4.09 -0.69
N GLY A 619 29.44 4.19 -2.03
CA GLY A 619 30.57 3.67 -2.82
C GLY A 619 30.66 2.14 -2.80
N THR A 620 29.55 1.44 -2.65
CA THR A 620 29.48 -0.02 -2.54
C THR A 620 29.26 -0.65 -3.92
N THR A 621 29.90 -1.78 -4.18
CA THR A 621 29.62 -2.58 -5.40
C THR A 621 28.57 -3.62 -5.08
N MET A 622 27.42 -3.53 -5.75
CA MET A 622 26.36 -4.51 -5.61
C MET A 622 26.69 -5.81 -6.37
N PRO A 623 26.32 -6.98 -5.83
CA PRO A 623 26.41 -8.26 -6.56
C PRO A 623 25.60 -8.21 -7.86
N ALA A 624 26.06 -8.97 -8.88
CA ALA A 624 25.42 -8.98 -10.21
C ALA A 624 23.95 -9.45 -10.20
N ARG A 625 23.53 -10.18 -9.16
CA ARG A 625 22.13 -10.61 -8.97
C ARG A 625 21.18 -9.52 -8.48
N VAL A 626 21.72 -8.38 -8.00
CA VAL A 626 20.91 -7.28 -7.44
C VAL A 626 20.39 -6.41 -8.59
N PRO A 627 19.08 -6.23 -8.75
CA PRO A 627 18.53 -5.35 -9.77
C PRO A 627 18.88 -3.89 -9.47
N LEU A 628 19.42 -3.18 -10.46
CA LEU A 628 19.81 -1.77 -10.33
C LEU A 628 18.92 -0.82 -11.12
N SER A 629 17.96 -1.36 -11.86
CA SER A 629 16.90 -0.61 -12.54
C SER A 629 15.63 -1.42 -12.63
N HIS A 630 14.49 -0.76 -12.63
CA HIS A 630 13.17 -1.35 -12.80
C HIS A 630 12.22 -0.34 -13.48
N GLN A 631 11.00 -0.78 -13.81
CA GLN A 631 9.93 0.11 -14.29
C GLN A 631 8.85 0.23 -13.22
N GLU A 632 8.76 1.42 -12.64
CA GLU A 632 7.69 1.77 -11.72
C GLU A 632 6.33 1.68 -12.42
N ARG A 633 5.28 1.40 -11.64
CA ARG A 633 3.97 1.14 -12.21
C ARG A 633 2.80 1.49 -11.30
N ALA A 634 1.62 1.55 -11.89
CA ALA A 634 0.36 1.70 -11.19
C ALA A 634 -0.63 0.60 -11.62
N TYR A 635 -1.49 0.17 -10.68
CA TYR A 635 -2.55 -0.81 -10.88
C TYR A 635 -3.87 -0.25 -10.38
N THR A 636 -4.83 -0.01 -11.26
CA THR A 636 -6.16 0.47 -10.85
C THR A 636 -6.99 -0.63 -10.23
N SER A 637 -7.92 -0.27 -9.36
CA SER A 637 -9.00 -1.19 -8.99
C SER A 637 -9.74 -1.65 -10.23
N PRO A 638 -10.18 -2.92 -10.28
CA PRO A 638 -10.86 -3.47 -11.44
C PRO A 638 -12.26 -2.89 -11.66
N ILE A 639 -12.74 -2.98 -12.90
CA ILE A 639 -14.13 -2.84 -13.28
C ILE A 639 -14.64 -4.21 -13.68
N TRP A 640 -15.79 -4.62 -13.14
CA TRP A 640 -16.38 -5.93 -13.40
C TRP A 640 -17.53 -5.87 -14.37
N TYR A 641 -17.64 -6.88 -15.21
CA TYR A 641 -18.83 -7.21 -15.97
C TYR A 641 -19.36 -8.56 -15.49
N THR A 642 -20.48 -8.54 -14.80
CA THR A 642 -21.20 -9.74 -14.36
C THR A 642 -22.66 -9.53 -14.71
N PHE A 643 -23.11 -10.22 -15.76
CA PHE A 643 -24.50 -10.10 -16.21
C PHE A 643 -25.46 -10.72 -15.20
N SER A 644 -26.58 -10.05 -14.95
CA SER A 644 -27.72 -10.61 -14.21
C SER A 644 -28.65 -11.31 -15.19
N ASN A 645 -28.94 -12.59 -14.94
CA ASN A 645 -29.96 -13.32 -15.69
C ASN A 645 -31.35 -12.73 -15.48
#